data_3b2744e169599ba36fd7ec00173e93d9
#
_entry.id   3b2744e169599ba36fd7ec00173e93d9
#
_cell.length_a   1.000
_cell.length_b   1.000
_cell.length_c   1.000
_cell.angle_alpha   90.00
_cell.angle_beta   90.00
_cell.angle_gamma   90.00
#
_symmetry.space_group_name_H-M   'P 1'
#
loop_
_entity.id
_entity.type
_entity.pdbx_description
1 polymer ?
#
loop_
_entity_poly.entity_id
_entity_poly.type
_entity_poly.pdbx_seq_one_letter_code
_entity_poly.pdbx_strand_id
1 'polypeptide(L)'
;MLRFLRQLPGFLLCATLLQSPVAIAQQTSSAQSDFLNSPTWTSDNGNGTFTNPLFFDEFSDPDMIRVGDDYYLTGTTMHTMPGLPILHSRDLVNWEFLTYAIDRLDLGPEFRLENGGDIYGQGIWAPSFRYHNGTYYIFSNVNRFNTHLFTATDPKGPWKHTKMNKSFHDLSVLFDDDGKVYVVWGYDEVRLAELNDSLTDIKPGSEQVIVQRGSGAGEGSHFYKINGKYYITSTNYDPVCYQVCLRAEHPRGPYEVNVMSAEENLGIGTGWGMVNNRKGPPFELVPPVENFVGRIPLHQGGIVQIQSGEWWGWSMMDHNSVGRLTCLSPVTWQDGWPYFGLPGNLTRSPQTWIKPNTGFSSAPHAPYRRSDDFSAAALQPVWQWNHVPVDKKWSLKARKGFLRLHALPAADFWEAKNTLTQRAVGPESKVSTVVDLDAMKPGDLAGLGLLNLPYAWIGVARNANGYEVQQFDQQTGKLATAQLNSTHVWLRADCNFETEKALFSYSPDGTKFSPLGGEYTMVFQLRTFQGVRYSLFNYNAKGKEGGYADFDSFIVDEPRPRGLTKPIPYGKVIALTSLADSTVLVNWKGFLRPVAANDKLAQGDKRKFRVVDKGNGRIALQSVSDSGWVTIKGAGGMAEVRIEQTEKGEASIFQWQDMLRGDLMLMSLATHRYVFADPDAKSLCAANAPGTRPDRKDGACFAWEVVE
;
A
#
# COMPACT_ATOMS: atom_id res chain seq x y z
N MET A 1 -18.45 -74.12 -52.80
CA MET A 1 -19.91 -74.31 -52.87
C MET A 1 -20.56 -73.05 -52.31
N LEU A 2 -21.05 -72.27 -53.23
CA LEU A 2 -22.46 -71.84 -53.51
C LEU A 2 -23.10 -71.07 -52.33
N ARG A 3 -23.25 -69.74 -52.60
CA ARG A 3 -24.54 -68.93 -52.83
C ARG A 3 -25.34 -68.70 -51.52
N PHE A 4 -25.85 -67.53 -51.19
CA PHE A 4 -26.71 -66.57 -51.96
C PHE A 4 -26.76 -65.15 -51.35
N LEU A 5 -26.84 -64.17 -52.20
CA LEU A 5 -27.26 -62.80 -51.99
C LEU A 5 -28.65 -62.67 -51.36
N ARG A 6 -28.87 -61.62 -50.55
CA ARG A 6 -30.08 -60.79 -50.64
C ARG A 6 -29.85 -59.38 -50.11
N GLN A 7 -30.08 -58.41 -50.97
CA GLN A 7 -30.23 -56.96 -50.71
C GLN A 7 -31.52 -56.71 -49.95
N LEU A 8 -31.54 -55.68 -49.06
CA LEU A 8 -32.70 -54.81 -48.80
C LEU A 8 -32.25 -53.46 -48.24
N PRO A 9 -33.06 -52.37 -48.31
CA PRO A 9 -32.58 -51.03 -48.68
C PRO A 9 -32.33 -50.09 -47.47
N GLY A 10 -31.66 -48.96 -47.78
CA GLY A 10 -31.30 -47.95 -46.87
C GLY A 10 -32.45 -47.20 -46.22
N PHE A 11 -32.26 -46.87 -44.96
CA PHE A 11 -32.95 -45.79 -44.30
C PHE A 11 -31.89 -44.77 -43.86
N LEU A 12 -31.96 -43.56 -44.48
CA LEU A 12 -31.23 -42.38 -44.06
C LEU A 12 -31.87 -41.91 -42.74
N LEU A 13 -31.19 -42.07 -41.61
CA LEU A 13 -31.56 -41.41 -40.36
C LEU A 13 -30.73 -40.13 -40.25
N CYS A 14 -31.38 -38.98 -40.46
CA CYS A 14 -30.84 -37.67 -40.10
C CYS A 14 -30.74 -37.57 -38.57
N ALA A 15 -29.56 -37.78 -38.03
CA ALA A 15 -29.29 -37.45 -36.63
C ALA A 15 -28.99 -36.00 -36.51
N THR A 16 -29.96 -35.21 -36.09
CA THR A 16 -29.77 -33.82 -35.57
C THR A 16 -28.98 -33.93 -34.26
N LEU A 17 -27.71 -33.53 -34.31
CA LEU A 17 -26.90 -33.34 -33.16
C LEU A 17 -27.44 -32.14 -32.36
N LEU A 18 -28.24 -32.39 -31.35
CA LEU A 18 -28.46 -31.48 -30.24
C LEU A 18 -27.14 -31.33 -29.49
N GLN A 19 -26.38 -30.28 -29.74
CA GLN A 19 -25.26 -29.90 -28.93
C GLN A 19 -25.78 -29.44 -27.55
N SER A 20 -25.52 -30.23 -26.56
CA SER A 20 -25.83 -29.93 -25.16
C SER A 20 -24.98 -28.78 -24.65
N PRO A 21 -25.52 -27.87 -23.84
CA PRO A 21 -24.78 -26.70 -23.29
C PRO A 21 -23.75 -27.07 -22.20
N VAL A 22 -23.43 -28.35 -22.02
CA VAL A 22 -22.51 -28.84 -20.98
C VAL A 22 -21.02 -28.67 -21.34
N ALA A 23 -20.68 -28.47 -22.63
CA ALA A 23 -19.28 -28.36 -23.06
C ALA A 23 -18.65 -26.96 -22.81
N ILE A 24 -19.46 -25.92 -22.59
CA ILE A 24 -18.95 -24.56 -22.34
C ILE A 24 -18.54 -24.40 -20.85
N ALA A 25 -19.20 -25.10 -19.93
CA ALA A 25 -18.90 -25.01 -18.51
C ALA A 25 -17.58 -25.73 -18.09
N GLN A 26 -17.08 -26.67 -18.87
CA GLN A 26 -15.85 -27.40 -18.55
C GLN A 26 -14.56 -26.74 -19.07
N GLN A 27 -14.64 -25.85 -20.06
CA GLN A 27 -13.48 -25.07 -20.50
C GLN A 27 -13.25 -23.80 -19.64
N THR A 28 -14.28 -23.33 -18.93
CA THR A 28 -14.14 -22.21 -17.99
C THR A 28 -13.52 -22.60 -16.67
N SER A 29 -13.61 -23.88 -16.24
CA SER A 29 -13.13 -24.30 -14.91
C SER A 29 -11.61 -24.42 -14.77
N SER A 30 -10.85 -24.66 -15.84
CA SER A 30 -9.37 -24.77 -15.77
C SER A 30 -8.68 -23.40 -15.94
N ALA A 31 -9.22 -22.49 -16.73
CA ALA A 31 -8.73 -21.12 -16.83
C ALA A 31 -9.16 -20.25 -15.62
N GLN A 32 -10.30 -20.60 -15.00
CA GLN A 32 -10.86 -19.88 -13.87
C GLN A 32 -10.10 -20.13 -12.55
N SER A 33 -9.39 -21.25 -12.41
CA SER A 33 -8.60 -21.55 -11.22
C SER A 33 -7.24 -20.83 -11.17
N ASP A 34 -6.69 -20.40 -12.31
CA ASP A 34 -5.35 -19.83 -12.37
C ASP A 34 -5.29 -18.38 -11.82
N PHE A 35 -6.33 -17.56 -12.03
CA PHE A 35 -6.32 -16.18 -11.57
C PHE A 35 -6.40 -16.01 -10.05
N LEU A 36 -6.94 -17.01 -9.32
CA LEU A 36 -6.97 -16.96 -7.85
C LEU A 36 -5.58 -17.06 -7.22
N ASN A 37 -4.60 -17.55 -7.98
CA ASN A 37 -3.21 -17.68 -7.58
C ASN A 37 -2.32 -16.61 -8.20
N SER A 38 -2.89 -15.56 -8.82
CA SER A 38 -2.13 -14.44 -9.37
C SER A 38 -1.26 -13.83 -8.28
N PRO A 39 0.01 -13.53 -8.57
CA PRO A 39 0.88 -12.86 -7.61
C PRO A 39 0.29 -11.52 -7.20
N THR A 40 0.38 -11.20 -5.92
CA THR A 40 0.07 -9.86 -5.39
C THR A 40 1.30 -9.30 -4.69
N TRP A 41 1.32 -7.98 -4.46
CA TRP A 41 2.46 -7.29 -3.88
C TRP A 41 3.00 -7.99 -2.63
N THR A 42 4.29 -8.25 -2.64
CA THR A 42 5.07 -8.69 -1.48
C THR A 42 6.38 -7.92 -1.41
N SER A 43 6.68 -7.40 -0.22
CA SER A 43 7.92 -6.68 0.05
C SER A 43 9.14 -7.59 0.15
N ASP A 44 8.96 -8.86 0.47
CA ASP A 44 10.04 -9.85 0.58
C ASP A 44 10.61 -10.18 -0.80
N ASN A 45 11.89 -9.88 -1.03
CA ASN A 45 12.57 -10.13 -2.30
C ASN A 45 13.00 -11.59 -2.49
N GLY A 46 12.83 -12.46 -1.48
CA GLY A 46 13.21 -13.87 -1.52
C GLY A 46 14.72 -14.14 -1.48
N ASN A 47 15.54 -13.11 -1.26
CA ASN A 47 17.01 -13.17 -1.23
C ASN A 47 17.62 -12.69 0.09
N GLY A 48 16.81 -12.68 1.17
CA GLY A 48 17.23 -12.17 2.48
C GLY A 48 17.03 -10.67 2.66
N THR A 49 16.47 -9.97 1.65
CA THR A 49 16.13 -8.55 1.74
C THR A 49 14.64 -8.31 1.59
N PHE A 50 14.21 -7.12 1.99
CA PHE A 50 12.88 -6.59 1.71
C PHE A 50 12.99 -5.24 1.02
N THR A 51 11.92 -4.81 0.35
CA THR A 51 11.79 -3.49 -0.28
C THR A 51 10.51 -2.82 0.19
N ASN A 52 10.62 -1.57 0.69
CA ASN A 52 9.46 -0.77 1.06
C ASN A 52 8.61 -0.36 -0.16
N PRO A 53 7.28 -0.22 0.00
CA PRO A 53 6.50 -0.38 1.23
C PRO A 53 6.24 -1.86 1.58
N LEU A 54 5.89 -2.15 2.85
CA LEU A 54 5.47 -3.49 3.26
C LEU A 54 4.22 -3.94 2.51
N PHE A 55 3.25 -3.02 2.37
CA PHE A 55 2.00 -3.22 1.61
C PHE A 55 1.89 -2.10 0.58
N PHE A 56 1.62 -2.45 -0.68
CA PHE A 56 1.38 -1.43 -1.72
C PHE A 56 -0.11 -1.14 -1.89
N ASP A 57 -0.86 -1.27 -0.82
CA ASP A 57 -2.23 -0.81 -0.65
C ASP A 57 -2.33 0.00 0.64
N GLU A 58 -3.36 0.81 0.77
CA GLU A 58 -3.50 1.64 1.95
C GLU A 58 -3.58 0.80 3.23
N PHE A 59 -2.62 1.01 4.12
CA PHE A 59 -2.65 0.51 5.49
C PHE A 59 -2.12 1.60 6.40
N SER A 60 -2.99 2.53 6.75
CA SER A 60 -2.65 3.79 7.39
C SER A 60 -2.77 3.75 8.91
N ASP A 61 -2.09 4.71 9.54
CA ASP A 61 -2.02 4.88 10.99
C ASP A 61 -1.72 3.54 11.70
N PRO A 62 -0.66 2.82 11.31
CA PRO A 62 -0.39 1.50 11.86
C PRO A 62 0.04 1.58 13.32
N ASP A 63 -0.39 0.63 14.15
CA ASP A 63 0.24 0.35 15.43
C ASP A 63 0.60 -1.12 15.55
N MET A 64 1.81 -1.38 16.06
CA MET A 64 2.42 -2.70 16.12
C MET A 64 2.84 -3.04 17.55
N ILE A 65 2.60 -4.30 17.93
CA ILE A 65 3.13 -4.85 19.18
C ILE A 65 3.89 -6.14 18.92
N ARG A 66 4.82 -6.44 19.84
CA ARG A 66 5.50 -7.73 19.94
C ARG A 66 5.02 -8.45 21.19
N VAL A 67 4.66 -9.74 21.04
CA VAL A 67 4.32 -10.63 22.15
C VAL A 67 5.12 -11.92 21.99
N GLY A 68 6.17 -12.07 22.79
CA GLY A 68 7.12 -13.17 22.63
C GLY A 68 7.85 -13.11 21.28
N ASP A 69 7.62 -14.12 20.45
CA ASP A 69 8.20 -14.24 19.10
C ASP A 69 7.28 -13.73 17.99
N ASP A 70 6.09 -13.28 18.33
CA ASP A 70 5.04 -12.90 17.40
C ASP A 70 4.87 -11.38 17.36
N TYR A 71 4.60 -10.86 16.17
CA TYR A 71 4.30 -9.45 15.94
C TYR A 71 2.86 -9.34 15.44
N TYR A 72 2.15 -8.35 15.94
CA TYR A 72 0.77 -8.05 15.57
C TYR A 72 0.67 -6.60 15.13
N LEU A 73 -0.01 -6.38 14.01
CA LEU A 73 -0.18 -5.06 13.39
C LEU A 73 -1.67 -4.80 13.16
N THR A 74 -2.11 -3.59 13.49
CA THR A 74 -3.45 -3.08 13.13
C THR A 74 -3.35 -1.68 12.56
N GLY A 75 -4.41 -1.19 11.92
CA GLY A 75 -4.45 0.14 11.32
C GLY A 75 -5.87 0.66 11.19
N THR A 76 -6.02 1.90 10.75
CA THR A 76 -7.31 2.56 10.57
C THR A 76 -8.10 1.93 9.40
N THR A 77 -9.43 2.01 9.48
CA THR A 77 -10.33 1.58 8.40
C THR A 77 -11.41 2.62 8.09
N MET A 78 -11.38 3.76 8.77
CA MET A 78 -12.37 4.82 8.61
C MET A 78 -13.81 4.28 8.67
N HIS A 79 -14.60 4.54 7.65
CA HIS A 79 -16.00 4.14 7.52
C HIS A 79 -16.21 2.71 6.99
N THR A 80 -15.16 2.04 6.54
CA THR A 80 -15.28 0.72 5.91
C THR A 80 -15.38 -0.40 6.94
N MET A 81 -16.23 -1.40 6.65
CA MET A 81 -16.53 -2.53 7.54
C MET A 81 -16.29 -3.87 6.84
N PRO A 82 -15.69 -4.87 7.54
CA PRO A 82 -15.21 -4.88 8.92
C PRO A 82 -14.06 -3.91 9.18
N GLY A 83 -13.82 -3.57 10.46
CA GLY A 83 -12.80 -2.60 10.87
C GLY A 83 -11.71 -3.18 11.77
N LEU A 84 -10.57 -2.46 11.83
CA LEU A 84 -9.38 -2.83 12.61
C LEU A 84 -8.85 -4.23 12.20
N PRO A 85 -8.26 -4.38 11.01
CA PRO A 85 -7.62 -5.63 10.60
C PRO A 85 -6.46 -5.94 11.55
N ILE A 86 -6.32 -7.20 11.93
CA ILE A 86 -5.19 -7.70 12.71
C ILE A 86 -4.37 -8.61 11.83
N LEU A 87 -3.15 -8.20 11.58
CA LEU A 87 -2.15 -8.97 10.87
C LEU A 87 -1.14 -9.57 11.87
N HIS A 88 -0.57 -10.71 11.53
CA HIS A 88 0.43 -11.42 12.29
C HIS A 88 1.69 -11.65 11.45
N SER A 89 2.84 -11.56 12.07
CA SER A 89 4.14 -11.88 11.49
C SER A 89 5.10 -12.44 12.54
N ARG A 90 6.11 -13.19 12.08
CA ARG A 90 7.26 -13.60 12.90
C ARG A 90 8.58 -13.02 12.37
N ASP A 91 8.57 -12.33 11.23
CA ASP A 91 9.77 -11.75 10.61
C ASP A 91 9.66 -10.25 10.26
N LEU A 92 8.52 -9.59 10.61
CA LEU A 92 8.19 -8.19 10.33
C LEU A 92 8.01 -7.84 8.85
N VAL A 93 8.27 -8.75 7.94
CA VAL A 93 8.21 -8.53 6.49
C VAL A 93 7.06 -9.27 5.85
N ASN A 94 6.88 -10.54 6.24
CA ASN A 94 5.80 -11.40 5.75
C ASN A 94 4.67 -11.42 6.77
N TRP A 95 3.50 -10.99 6.35
CA TRP A 95 2.32 -10.83 7.20
C TRP A 95 1.17 -11.71 6.74
N GLU A 96 0.44 -12.27 7.67
CA GLU A 96 -0.80 -13.02 7.43
C GLU A 96 -1.97 -12.32 8.12
N PHE A 97 -3.13 -12.35 7.48
CA PHE A 97 -4.36 -11.84 8.07
C PHE A 97 -4.90 -12.81 9.12
N LEU A 98 -5.17 -12.33 10.32
CA LEU A 98 -5.81 -13.12 11.37
C LEU A 98 -7.31 -12.90 11.46
N THR A 99 -7.73 -11.66 11.64
CA THR A 99 -9.13 -11.29 11.87
C THR A 99 -9.33 -9.78 11.75
N TYR A 100 -10.57 -9.35 11.87
CA TYR A 100 -10.95 -7.99 12.21
C TYR A 100 -11.38 -7.90 13.68
N ALA A 101 -11.01 -6.82 14.38
CA ALA A 101 -11.43 -6.63 15.77
C ALA A 101 -12.92 -6.27 15.87
N ILE A 102 -13.53 -5.77 14.81
CA ILE A 102 -14.95 -5.45 14.75
C ILE A 102 -15.55 -5.74 13.38
N ASP A 103 -16.61 -6.54 13.34
CA ASP A 103 -17.32 -6.85 12.10
C ASP A 103 -18.17 -5.68 11.62
N ARG A 104 -18.80 -4.96 12.58
CA ARG A 104 -19.74 -3.88 12.28
C ARG A 104 -19.73 -2.82 13.36
N LEU A 105 -19.52 -1.57 12.96
CA LEU A 105 -19.72 -0.39 13.79
C LEU A 105 -20.90 0.41 13.22
N ASP A 106 -22.04 0.38 13.90
CA ASP A 106 -23.27 1.08 13.53
C ASP A 106 -23.69 2.00 14.67
N LEU A 107 -23.35 3.28 14.57
CA LEU A 107 -23.60 4.28 15.60
C LEU A 107 -24.65 5.32 15.18
N GLY A 108 -25.25 5.16 13.99
CA GLY A 108 -26.27 6.10 13.54
C GLY A 108 -26.65 5.94 12.06
N PRO A 109 -27.60 6.71 11.57
CA PRO A 109 -28.09 6.63 10.19
C PRO A 109 -26.99 6.94 9.16
N GLU A 110 -26.03 7.81 9.49
CA GLU A 110 -24.90 8.15 8.64
C GLU A 110 -23.96 6.95 8.38
N PHE A 111 -23.87 5.99 9.32
CA PHE A 111 -23.13 4.74 9.13
C PHE A 111 -23.80 3.82 8.09
N ARG A 112 -25.08 4.02 7.80
CA ARG A 112 -25.89 3.25 6.86
C ARG A 112 -26.26 4.02 5.59
N LEU A 113 -25.64 5.18 5.33
CA LEU A 113 -26.02 6.08 4.24
C LEU A 113 -27.53 6.37 4.24
N GLU A 114 -28.07 6.81 5.36
CA GLU A 114 -29.48 7.12 5.53
C GLU A 114 -29.69 8.61 5.80
N ASN A 115 -30.87 9.12 5.37
CA ASN A 115 -31.30 10.52 5.57
C ASN A 115 -30.33 11.54 4.96
N GLY A 116 -29.61 11.20 3.88
CA GLY A 116 -28.61 12.06 3.24
C GLY A 116 -27.31 12.24 4.07
N GLY A 117 -27.13 11.43 5.13
CA GLY A 117 -25.90 11.40 5.93
C GLY A 117 -24.88 10.38 5.44
N ASP A 118 -23.62 10.68 5.65
CA ASP A 118 -22.51 9.77 5.44
C ASP A 118 -21.41 9.97 6.50
N ILE A 119 -20.52 8.99 6.61
CA ILE A 119 -19.32 9.05 7.47
C ILE A 119 -18.01 8.85 6.71
N TYR A 120 -17.98 9.18 5.44
CA TYR A 120 -16.74 9.15 4.67
C TYR A 120 -15.61 9.94 5.37
N GLY A 121 -14.44 9.32 5.50
CA GLY A 121 -13.32 9.89 6.23
C GLY A 121 -13.49 9.97 7.74
N GLN A 122 -14.58 9.41 8.26
CA GLN A 122 -14.92 9.32 9.67
C GLN A 122 -14.94 7.84 10.09
N GLY A 123 -15.39 7.54 11.28
CA GLY A 123 -15.42 6.15 11.77
C GLY A 123 -14.17 5.82 12.55
N ILE A 124 -13.56 4.68 12.26
CA ILE A 124 -12.42 4.13 13.01
C ILE A 124 -11.12 4.81 12.58
N TRP A 125 -10.55 5.62 13.46
CA TRP A 125 -9.28 6.32 13.27
C TRP A 125 -8.11 5.60 13.93
N ALA A 126 -6.92 6.24 13.95
CA ALA A 126 -5.67 5.68 14.42
C ALA A 126 -5.83 4.84 15.72
N PRO A 127 -5.45 3.56 15.69
CA PRO A 127 -5.54 2.70 16.87
C PRO A 127 -4.31 2.81 17.78
N SER A 128 -4.49 2.48 19.06
CA SER A 128 -3.42 2.12 19.97
C SER A 128 -3.55 0.64 20.32
N PHE A 129 -2.59 -0.18 19.90
CA PHE A 129 -2.56 -1.62 20.12
C PHE A 129 -1.61 -1.96 21.26
N ARG A 130 -2.09 -2.68 22.28
CA ARG A 130 -1.29 -3.04 23.45
C ARG A 130 -1.56 -4.47 23.90
N TYR A 131 -0.55 -5.06 24.57
CA TYR A 131 -0.68 -6.33 25.26
C TYR A 131 -0.23 -6.16 26.69
N HIS A 132 -1.06 -6.55 27.64
CA HIS A 132 -0.75 -6.48 29.06
C HIS A 132 -1.45 -7.61 29.82
N ASN A 133 -0.69 -8.34 30.64
CA ASN A 133 -1.19 -9.40 31.54
C ASN A 133 -2.13 -10.40 30.85
N GLY A 134 -1.75 -10.93 29.67
CA GLY A 134 -2.51 -11.94 28.96
C GLY A 134 -3.68 -11.40 28.15
N THR A 135 -3.84 -10.08 28.06
CA THR A 135 -4.93 -9.44 27.33
C THR A 135 -4.39 -8.50 26.26
N TYR A 136 -4.98 -8.57 25.06
CA TYR A 136 -4.80 -7.63 23.96
C TYR A 136 -5.81 -6.50 24.10
N TYR A 137 -5.38 -5.28 23.86
CA TYR A 137 -6.18 -4.06 23.93
C TYR A 137 -6.00 -3.27 22.63
N ILE A 138 -7.08 -2.87 22.00
CA ILE A 138 -7.07 -1.89 20.92
C ILE A 138 -7.97 -0.74 21.33
N PHE A 139 -7.40 0.46 21.41
CA PHE A 139 -8.13 1.71 21.60
C PHE A 139 -8.17 2.44 20.27
N SER A 140 -9.33 2.90 19.81
CA SER A 140 -9.44 3.67 18.58
C SER A 140 -10.49 4.74 18.73
N ASN A 141 -10.14 5.96 18.34
CA ASN A 141 -11.09 7.05 18.32
C ASN A 141 -12.05 6.89 17.13
N VAL A 142 -13.35 6.91 17.42
CA VAL A 142 -14.38 7.00 16.38
C VAL A 142 -14.80 8.45 16.32
N ASN A 143 -14.33 9.17 15.32
CA ASN A 143 -14.51 10.61 15.23
C ASN A 143 -15.99 11.03 15.44
N ARG A 144 -16.23 11.95 16.35
CA ARG A 144 -17.54 12.42 16.87
C ARG A 144 -18.30 11.44 17.76
N PHE A 145 -17.82 10.20 17.96
CA PHE A 145 -18.54 9.14 18.70
C PHE A 145 -17.76 8.58 19.89
N ASN A 146 -16.73 9.28 20.36
CA ASN A 146 -15.77 8.90 21.40
C ASN A 146 -14.76 7.82 20.97
N THR A 147 -13.87 7.50 21.91
CA THR A 147 -12.93 6.39 21.76
C THR A 147 -13.62 5.08 22.10
N HIS A 148 -13.25 4.03 21.41
CA HIS A 148 -13.73 2.67 21.60
C HIS A 148 -12.58 1.78 22.00
N LEU A 149 -12.82 0.89 22.97
CA LEU A 149 -11.89 -0.11 23.48
C LEU A 149 -12.36 -1.50 23.03
N PHE A 150 -11.43 -2.24 22.45
CA PHE A 150 -11.60 -3.66 22.09
C PHE A 150 -10.60 -4.49 22.88
N THR A 151 -11.06 -5.60 23.49
CA THR A 151 -10.22 -6.48 24.30
C THR A 151 -10.41 -7.94 23.92
N ALA A 152 -9.32 -8.71 23.92
CA ALA A 152 -9.36 -10.15 23.70
C ALA A 152 -8.18 -10.83 24.42
N THR A 153 -8.33 -12.11 24.79
CA THR A 153 -7.25 -12.96 25.30
C THR A 153 -6.52 -13.72 24.21
N ASP A 154 -7.12 -13.84 23.03
CA ASP A 154 -6.54 -14.38 21.80
C ASP A 154 -6.58 -13.29 20.73
N PRO A 155 -5.51 -13.01 19.99
CA PRO A 155 -5.52 -11.98 18.94
C PRO A 155 -6.49 -12.29 17.80
N LYS A 156 -6.89 -13.56 17.64
CA LYS A 156 -7.98 -13.97 16.71
C LYS A 156 -9.38 -13.65 17.23
N GLY A 157 -9.50 -13.22 18.49
CA GLY A 157 -10.76 -12.91 19.15
C GLY A 157 -11.37 -14.12 19.89
N PRO A 158 -12.65 -14.05 20.31
CA PRO A 158 -13.56 -12.95 20.05
C PRO A 158 -13.15 -11.64 20.76
N TRP A 159 -13.30 -10.50 20.07
CA TRP A 159 -13.04 -9.19 20.63
C TRP A 159 -14.26 -8.62 21.32
N LYS A 160 -14.09 -8.23 22.59
CA LYS A 160 -15.11 -7.55 23.37
C LYS A 160 -15.01 -6.05 23.16
N HIS A 161 -16.10 -5.41 22.82
CA HIS A 161 -16.20 -3.98 22.53
C HIS A 161 -16.79 -3.19 23.70
N THR A 162 -16.21 -2.05 24.03
CA THR A 162 -16.65 -1.11 25.07
C THR A 162 -16.45 0.32 24.57
N LYS A 163 -17.46 1.19 24.71
CA LYS A 163 -17.35 2.62 24.39
C LYS A 163 -16.77 3.34 25.61
N MET A 164 -15.77 4.21 25.39
CA MET A 164 -15.24 5.11 26.43
C MET A 164 -16.08 6.38 26.55
N ASN A 165 -15.94 7.09 27.66
CA ASN A 165 -16.71 8.31 27.92
C ASN A 165 -16.11 9.57 27.26
N LYS A 166 -14.87 9.48 26.77
CA LYS A 166 -14.13 10.60 26.18
C LYS A 166 -13.58 10.24 24.79
N SER A 167 -13.41 11.26 23.96
CA SER A 167 -12.72 11.16 22.67
C SER A 167 -11.25 11.51 22.85
N PHE A 168 -10.36 10.65 22.33
CA PHE A 168 -8.91 10.86 22.35
C PHE A 168 -8.39 10.77 20.91
N HIS A 169 -8.05 11.91 20.33
CA HIS A 169 -7.55 11.98 18.97
C HIS A 169 -6.13 11.40 18.90
N ASP A 170 -5.92 10.42 18.02
CA ASP A 170 -4.63 9.76 17.75
C ASP A 170 -3.89 9.34 19.04
N LEU A 171 -4.63 8.62 19.86
CA LEU A 171 -4.19 8.24 21.20
C LEU A 171 -3.12 7.16 21.20
N SER A 172 -2.36 7.14 22.28
CA SER A 172 -1.52 5.99 22.65
C SER A 172 -1.64 5.70 24.13
N VAL A 173 -1.78 4.43 24.48
CA VAL A 173 -1.90 3.95 25.85
C VAL A 173 -0.62 3.27 26.31
N LEU A 174 -0.17 3.54 27.51
CA LEU A 174 0.96 2.87 28.18
C LEU A 174 0.47 2.25 29.49
N PHE A 175 0.61 0.93 29.62
CA PHE A 175 0.54 0.23 30.90
C PHE A 175 1.93 0.34 31.56
N ASP A 176 2.07 1.20 32.55
CA ASP A 176 3.36 1.49 33.19
C ASP A 176 3.65 0.48 34.32
N ASP A 177 4.93 0.32 34.64
CA ASP A 177 5.41 -0.54 35.72
C ASP A 177 5.15 0.04 37.12
N ASP A 178 4.71 1.33 37.19
CA ASP A 178 4.19 1.93 38.44
C ASP A 178 2.74 1.50 38.76
N GLY A 179 2.15 0.64 37.92
CA GLY A 179 0.79 0.12 38.05
C GLY A 179 -0.30 1.08 37.54
N LYS A 180 0.07 2.22 36.96
CA LYS A 180 -0.88 3.13 36.32
C LYS A 180 -0.98 2.88 34.83
N VAL A 181 -2.11 3.29 34.27
CA VAL A 181 -2.33 3.28 32.83
C VAL A 181 -2.46 4.70 32.34
N TYR A 182 -1.51 5.12 31.51
CA TYR A 182 -1.49 6.46 30.95
C TYR A 182 -2.03 6.44 29.51
N VAL A 183 -2.71 7.52 29.13
CA VAL A 183 -3.11 7.81 27.76
C VAL A 183 -2.53 9.16 27.33
N VAL A 184 -1.86 9.20 26.18
CA VAL A 184 -1.46 10.44 25.50
C VAL A 184 -2.30 10.60 24.24
N TRP A 185 -2.62 11.87 23.86
CA TRP A 185 -3.41 12.18 22.66
C TRP A 185 -3.23 13.65 22.29
N GLY A 186 -3.61 14.01 21.07
CA GLY A 186 -3.71 15.40 20.68
C GLY A 186 -3.41 15.65 19.22
N TYR A 187 -3.57 16.92 18.87
CA TYR A 187 -3.19 17.51 17.59
C TYR A 187 -2.48 18.85 17.88
N ASP A 188 -1.24 19.01 17.43
CA ASP A 188 -0.41 20.21 17.65
C ASP A 188 -0.07 20.52 19.13
N GLU A 189 -0.69 19.83 20.08
CA GLU A 189 -0.28 19.75 21.48
C GLU A 189 -0.47 18.31 21.97
N VAL A 190 0.34 17.83 22.87
CA VAL A 190 0.19 16.49 23.45
C VAL A 190 -0.32 16.61 24.89
N ARG A 191 -1.42 15.93 25.16
CA ARG A 191 -2.02 15.77 26.48
C ARG A 191 -1.73 14.40 27.04
N LEU A 192 -1.66 14.30 28.36
CA LEU A 192 -1.57 13.04 29.10
C LEU A 192 -2.61 13.02 30.21
N ALA A 193 -3.19 11.86 30.44
CA ALA A 193 -4.00 11.58 31.62
C ALA A 193 -3.76 10.15 32.10
N GLU A 194 -4.14 9.87 33.34
CA GLU A 194 -4.24 8.53 33.90
C GLU A 194 -5.65 7.98 33.63
N LEU A 195 -5.75 6.78 33.06
CA LEU A 195 -7.03 6.08 32.88
C LEU A 195 -7.51 5.51 34.21
N ASN A 196 -8.83 5.43 34.38
CA ASN A 196 -9.44 4.72 35.50
C ASN A 196 -9.25 3.21 35.39
N ASP A 197 -9.54 2.47 36.45
CA ASP A 197 -9.29 1.03 36.52
C ASP A 197 -10.13 0.21 35.53
N SER A 198 -11.25 0.73 35.06
CA SER A 198 -12.09 0.13 34.01
C SER A 198 -11.65 0.49 32.59
N LEU A 199 -10.67 1.35 32.42
CA LEU A 199 -10.16 1.87 31.15
C LEU A 199 -11.23 2.58 30.28
N THR A 200 -12.29 3.08 30.90
CA THR A 200 -13.41 3.71 30.22
C THR A 200 -13.41 5.23 30.28
N ASP A 201 -12.60 5.81 31.17
CA ASP A 201 -12.48 7.25 31.37
C ASP A 201 -11.12 7.61 31.99
N ILE A 202 -10.82 8.89 32.05
CA ILE A 202 -9.65 9.41 32.80
C ILE A 202 -9.99 9.58 34.28
N LYS A 203 -8.99 9.43 35.14
CA LYS A 203 -9.10 9.80 36.55
C LYS A 203 -9.29 11.32 36.69
N PRO A 204 -10.24 11.78 37.50
CA PRO A 204 -10.47 13.23 37.70
C PRO A 204 -9.20 13.98 38.10
N GLY A 205 -8.94 15.10 37.46
CA GLY A 205 -7.78 15.96 37.74
C GLY A 205 -6.42 15.42 37.24
N SER A 206 -6.40 14.29 36.54
CA SER A 206 -5.16 13.71 36.02
C SER A 206 -4.70 14.28 34.68
N GLU A 207 -5.58 14.97 33.96
CA GLU A 207 -5.28 15.53 32.63
C GLU A 207 -4.30 16.72 32.73
N GLN A 208 -3.30 16.72 31.84
CA GLN A 208 -2.29 17.75 31.74
C GLN A 208 -1.80 17.88 30.29
N VAL A 209 -1.53 19.09 29.84
CA VAL A 209 -0.74 19.33 28.61
C VAL A 209 0.73 19.07 28.94
N ILE A 210 1.33 18.08 28.28
CA ILE A 210 2.72 17.70 28.49
C ILE A 210 3.66 18.25 27.39
N VAL A 211 3.11 18.59 26.22
CA VAL A 211 3.81 19.25 25.13
C VAL A 211 2.93 20.37 24.62
N GLN A 212 3.45 21.58 24.67
CA GLN A 212 2.73 22.80 24.27
C GLN A 212 2.60 22.88 22.75
N ARG A 213 1.55 23.54 22.29
CA ARG A 213 1.33 23.85 20.88
C ARG A 213 2.55 24.53 20.26
N GLY A 214 2.89 24.14 19.02
CA GLY A 214 4.01 24.70 18.29
C GLY A 214 5.40 24.22 18.77
N SER A 215 5.47 23.20 19.64
CA SER A 215 6.73 22.63 20.13
C SER A 215 7.34 21.55 19.21
N GLY A 216 6.78 21.39 18.00
CA GLY A 216 7.30 20.41 17.03
C GLY A 216 6.75 19.01 17.16
N ALA A 217 5.73 18.77 17.99
CA ALA A 217 4.95 17.55 18.04
C ALA A 217 3.55 17.81 17.46
N GLY A 218 2.93 16.78 16.88
CA GLY A 218 1.58 16.83 16.34
C GLY A 218 0.74 15.67 16.84
N GLU A 219 0.26 14.86 15.93
CA GLU A 219 -0.59 13.69 16.18
C GLU A 219 0.16 12.37 15.92
N GLY A 220 -0.56 11.24 15.84
CA GLY A 220 0.02 9.93 15.56
C GLY A 220 0.95 9.43 16.65
N SER A 221 0.60 9.66 17.92
CA SER A 221 1.48 9.37 19.07
C SER A 221 1.57 7.87 19.34
N HIS A 222 2.82 7.39 19.64
CA HIS A 222 3.07 6.09 20.25
C HIS A 222 3.91 6.26 21.50
N PHE A 223 3.42 5.77 22.66
CA PHE A 223 3.97 6.03 23.98
C PHE A 223 4.67 4.80 24.54
N TYR A 224 5.92 4.98 24.98
CA TYR A 224 6.79 3.92 25.46
C TYR A 224 7.50 4.31 26.77
N LYS A 225 7.86 3.28 27.56
CA LYS A 225 8.89 3.36 28.57
C LYS A 225 10.05 2.46 28.18
N ILE A 226 11.23 3.02 27.96
CA ILE A 226 12.42 2.31 27.48
C ILE A 226 13.59 2.67 28.39
N ASN A 227 14.20 1.67 29.04
CA ASN A 227 15.32 1.87 29.97
C ASN A 227 15.05 2.94 31.03
N GLY A 228 13.84 2.96 31.58
CA GLY A 228 13.41 3.88 32.63
C GLY A 228 13.02 5.28 32.18
N LYS A 229 13.20 5.63 30.89
CA LYS A 229 12.79 6.91 30.31
C LYS A 229 11.50 6.76 29.47
N TYR A 230 10.79 7.86 29.34
CA TYR A 230 9.55 7.92 28.57
C TYR A 230 9.81 8.51 27.19
N TYR A 231 9.28 7.85 26.16
CA TYR A 231 9.40 8.24 24.76
C TYR A 231 8.03 8.31 24.14
N ILE A 232 7.79 9.36 23.36
CA ILE A 232 6.60 9.50 22.54
C ILE A 232 7.07 9.75 21.11
N THR A 233 6.79 8.83 20.19
CA THR A 233 6.92 9.15 18.76
C THR A 233 5.69 9.91 18.32
N SER A 234 5.86 10.90 17.46
CA SER A 234 4.78 11.79 17.00
C SER A 234 5.10 12.35 15.63
N THR A 235 4.15 13.03 15.01
CA THR A 235 4.30 13.67 13.71
C THR A 235 4.36 15.17 13.86
N ASN A 236 5.26 15.83 13.14
CA ASN A 236 5.25 17.26 12.92
C ASN A 236 4.82 17.55 11.47
N TYR A 237 4.07 18.64 11.24
CA TYR A 237 3.51 18.99 9.93
C TYR A 237 4.24 20.08 9.19
N ASP A 238 5.14 20.80 9.83
CA ASP A 238 5.82 21.95 9.24
C ASP A 238 7.28 21.62 8.89
N PRO A 239 7.70 21.72 7.63
CA PRO A 239 6.93 22.13 6.44
C PRO A 239 6.13 21.00 5.78
N VAL A 240 6.34 19.76 6.17
CA VAL A 240 5.67 18.53 5.69
C VAL A 240 5.59 17.55 6.84
N CYS A 241 4.70 16.56 6.75
CA CYS A 241 4.65 15.50 7.75
C CYS A 241 5.99 14.78 7.86
N TYR A 242 6.54 14.69 9.07
CA TYR A 242 7.74 13.92 9.37
C TYR A 242 7.72 13.38 10.81
N GLN A 243 8.47 12.33 11.07
CA GLN A 243 8.52 11.66 12.37
C GLN A 243 9.42 12.41 13.34
N VAL A 244 8.92 12.68 14.54
CA VAL A 244 9.67 13.17 15.70
C VAL A 244 9.61 12.18 16.85
N CYS A 245 10.54 12.29 17.78
CA CYS A 245 10.54 11.57 19.04
C CYS A 245 10.70 12.56 20.19
N LEU A 246 9.86 12.40 21.20
CA LEU A 246 9.91 13.16 22.44
C LEU A 246 10.47 12.25 23.53
N ARG A 247 11.28 12.79 24.44
CA ARG A 247 11.91 12.06 25.54
C ARG A 247 11.80 12.82 26.86
N ALA A 248 11.53 12.10 27.95
CA ALA A 248 11.48 12.63 29.32
C ALA A 248 11.93 11.59 30.35
N GLU A 249 12.31 12.06 31.52
CA GLU A 249 12.59 11.19 32.69
C GLU A 249 11.32 10.76 33.42
N HIS A 250 10.22 11.51 33.25
CA HIS A 250 8.92 11.23 33.88
C HIS A 250 7.79 11.27 32.86
N PRO A 251 6.69 10.52 33.06
CA PRO A 251 5.59 10.48 32.09
C PRO A 251 4.95 11.85 31.86
N ARG A 252 5.05 12.76 32.83
CA ARG A 252 4.52 14.13 32.77
C ARG A 252 5.53 15.15 32.25
N GLY A 253 6.69 14.70 31.79
CA GLY A 253 7.74 15.57 31.26
C GLY A 253 8.67 16.18 32.33
N PRO A 254 9.41 17.25 32.02
CA PRO A 254 9.37 17.94 30.71
C PRO A 254 9.92 17.07 29.57
N TYR A 255 9.36 17.24 28.37
CA TYR A 255 9.78 16.52 27.18
C TYR A 255 10.71 17.36 26.32
N GLU A 256 11.80 16.74 25.88
CA GLU A 256 12.66 17.23 24.81
C GLU A 256 12.16 16.64 23.47
N VAL A 257 12.28 17.38 22.36
CA VAL A 257 11.85 16.94 21.03
C VAL A 257 13.06 16.80 20.11
N ASN A 258 13.12 15.69 19.36
CA ASN A 258 14.15 15.45 18.35
C ASN A 258 13.55 14.84 17.08
N VAL A 259 14.18 15.12 15.95
CA VAL A 259 13.79 14.57 14.65
C VAL A 259 14.19 13.10 14.57
N MET A 260 13.27 12.25 14.10
CA MET A 260 13.49 10.81 13.95
C MET A 260 13.55 10.39 12.47
N SER A 261 12.71 11.01 11.62
CA SER A 261 12.70 10.82 10.17
C SER A 261 12.27 12.14 9.53
N ALA A 262 13.08 12.74 8.68
CA ALA A 262 12.80 14.08 8.14
C ALA A 262 13.05 14.24 6.64
N GLU A 263 13.85 13.38 6.05
CA GLU A 263 14.27 13.54 4.66
C GLU A 263 14.23 12.21 3.92
N GLU A 264 13.11 11.49 4.08
CA GLU A 264 12.91 10.23 3.41
C GLU A 264 12.76 10.43 1.91
N ASN A 265 13.33 9.51 1.18
CA ASN A 265 13.14 9.40 -0.24
C ASN A 265 13.20 7.95 -0.67
N LEU A 266 12.04 7.33 -0.76
CA LEU A 266 11.88 5.95 -1.22
C LEU A 266 11.75 5.86 -2.75
N GLY A 267 12.09 6.92 -3.48
CA GLY A 267 11.97 6.97 -4.94
C GLY A 267 10.54 7.02 -5.45
N ILE A 268 9.59 7.30 -4.57
CA ILE A 268 8.18 7.40 -4.87
C ILE A 268 7.80 8.88 -4.91
N GLY A 269 7.11 9.31 -5.97
CA GLY A 269 6.69 10.70 -6.12
C GLY A 269 5.40 11.00 -5.35
N THR A 270 5.14 12.27 -5.08
CA THR A 270 3.83 12.75 -4.65
C THR A 270 2.87 12.81 -5.83
N GLY A 271 1.62 12.42 -5.61
CA GLY A 271 0.59 12.47 -6.66
C GLY A 271 -0.19 13.77 -6.72
N TRP A 272 -1.21 13.75 -7.54
CA TRP A 272 -2.15 14.86 -7.67
C TRP A 272 -2.96 15.04 -6.40
N GLY A 273 -3.04 16.27 -5.91
CA GLY A 273 -3.98 16.67 -4.88
C GLY A 273 -5.22 17.33 -5.48
N MET A 274 -6.22 17.55 -4.67
CA MET A 274 -7.42 18.27 -5.04
C MET A 274 -7.61 19.46 -4.08
N VAL A 275 -7.88 20.63 -4.63
CA VAL A 275 -8.32 21.77 -3.83
C VAL A 275 -9.59 21.36 -3.09
N ASN A 276 -9.69 21.66 -1.79
CA ASN A 276 -10.85 21.33 -0.97
C ASN A 276 -12.08 22.12 -1.43
N ASN A 277 -12.56 21.77 -2.62
CA ASN A 277 -13.69 22.38 -3.29
C ASN A 277 -14.91 21.47 -3.14
N ARG A 278 -15.77 21.78 -2.16
CA ARG A 278 -17.00 21.04 -1.90
C ARG A 278 -18.14 21.41 -2.88
N LYS A 279 -17.89 22.14 -3.93
CA LYS A 279 -18.91 22.63 -4.86
C LYS A 279 -19.35 21.61 -5.92
N GLY A 280 -18.74 20.44 -5.94
CA GLY A 280 -19.02 19.39 -6.94
C GLY A 280 -18.22 19.55 -8.24
N PRO A 281 -18.48 18.66 -9.23
CA PRO A 281 -17.74 18.63 -10.48
C PRO A 281 -17.99 19.91 -11.36
N PRO A 282 -17.02 20.32 -12.20
CA PRO A 282 -15.68 19.76 -12.28
C PRO A 282 -14.87 20.12 -11.04
N PHE A 283 -14.08 19.16 -10.54
CA PHE A 283 -13.17 19.41 -9.43
C PHE A 283 -11.87 20.04 -9.91
N GLU A 284 -11.34 20.99 -9.14
CA GLU A 284 -10.03 21.56 -9.38
C GLU A 284 -8.96 20.60 -8.82
N LEU A 285 -8.05 20.15 -9.69
CA LEU A 285 -6.91 19.31 -9.29
C LEU A 285 -5.70 20.18 -9.02
N VAL A 286 -5.00 19.86 -7.92
CA VAL A 286 -3.71 20.43 -7.59
C VAL A 286 -2.63 19.52 -8.17
N PRO A 287 -1.83 19.99 -9.16
CA PRO A 287 -0.74 19.20 -9.69
C PRO A 287 0.32 18.93 -8.61
N PRO A 288 1.16 17.90 -8.78
CA PRO A 288 2.32 17.68 -7.93
C PRO A 288 3.17 18.94 -7.88
N VAL A 289 3.67 19.29 -6.70
CA VAL A 289 4.50 20.48 -6.54
C VAL A 289 5.84 20.24 -7.23
N GLU A 290 6.09 20.89 -8.36
CA GLU A 290 7.28 20.69 -9.20
C GLU A 290 8.60 20.86 -8.44
N ASN A 291 8.61 21.70 -7.43
CA ASN A 291 9.79 22.01 -6.60
C ASN A 291 9.74 21.40 -5.22
N PHE A 292 8.81 20.48 -4.97
CA PHE A 292 8.78 19.71 -3.72
C PHE A 292 9.93 18.71 -3.73
N VAL A 293 11.09 19.22 -3.39
CA VAL A 293 12.33 18.50 -3.47
C VAL A 293 12.36 17.41 -2.42
N GLY A 294 11.92 16.23 -2.84
CA GLY A 294 12.43 14.99 -2.33
C GLY A 294 12.11 14.63 -0.90
N ARG A 295 11.09 15.20 -0.30
CA ARG A 295 10.67 14.82 1.03
C ARG A 295 9.36 14.09 0.96
N ILE A 296 9.42 12.78 1.08
CA ILE A 296 8.27 11.94 1.43
C ILE A 296 8.64 11.32 2.76
N PRO A 297 8.50 12.09 3.85
CA PRO A 297 8.96 11.62 5.14
C PRO A 297 8.04 10.54 5.66
N LEU A 298 8.64 9.56 6.31
CA LEU A 298 7.92 8.59 7.11
C LEU A 298 7.36 9.28 8.35
N HIS A 299 6.11 9.02 8.69
CA HIS A 299 5.42 9.64 9.82
C HIS A 299 4.37 8.70 10.42
N GLN A 300 3.77 9.10 11.54
CA GLN A 300 2.76 8.33 12.28
C GLN A 300 3.16 6.87 12.49
N GLY A 301 4.33 6.66 13.08
CA GLY A 301 4.89 5.36 13.32
C GLY A 301 5.52 5.22 14.69
N GLY A 302 5.90 4.00 15.01
CA GLY A 302 6.50 3.64 16.28
C GLY A 302 7.73 2.77 16.13
N ILE A 303 8.19 2.20 17.25
CA ILE A 303 9.38 1.37 17.29
C ILE A 303 9.14 0.07 18.07
N VAL A 304 9.88 -0.97 17.72
CA VAL A 304 9.85 -2.27 18.37
C VAL A 304 11.27 -2.83 18.49
N GLN A 305 11.57 -3.44 19.62
CA GLN A 305 12.79 -4.22 19.78
C GLN A 305 12.52 -5.68 19.43
N ILE A 306 13.34 -6.24 18.56
CA ILE A 306 13.23 -7.65 18.15
C ILE A 306 14.11 -8.56 19.02
N GLN A 307 14.05 -9.89 18.77
CA GLN A 307 14.72 -10.92 19.59
C GLN A 307 16.23 -10.77 19.63
N SER A 308 16.87 -10.34 18.54
CA SER A 308 18.31 -10.08 18.46
C SER A 308 18.78 -8.86 19.26
N GLY A 309 17.84 -8.04 19.75
CA GLY A 309 18.14 -6.75 20.39
C GLY A 309 18.15 -5.57 19.42
N GLU A 310 18.06 -5.81 18.11
CA GLU A 310 17.89 -4.76 17.10
C GLU A 310 16.59 -4.02 17.32
N TRP A 311 16.56 -2.75 16.92
CA TRP A 311 15.35 -1.93 16.90
C TRP A 311 14.89 -1.70 15.48
N TRP A 312 13.59 -1.80 15.29
CA TRP A 312 12.92 -1.56 14.01
C TRP A 312 11.76 -0.60 14.19
N GLY A 313 11.53 0.25 13.19
CA GLY A 313 10.43 1.18 13.15
C GLY A 313 9.44 0.80 12.09
N TRP A 314 8.18 1.05 12.35
CA TRP A 314 7.14 1.07 11.35
C TRP A 314 6.58 2.49 11.25
N SER A 315 6.06 2.83 10.10
CA SER A 315 5.51 4.16 9.83
C SER A 315 4.63 4.10 8.61
N MET A 316 3.93 5.16 8.33
CA MET A 316 3.28 5.34 7.04
C MET A 316 3.96 6.41 6.21
N MET A 317 3.66 6.41 4.93
CA MET A 317 4.10 7.34 3.92
C MET A 317 2.94 7.65 2.99
N ASP A 318 2.65 8.93 2.78
CA ASP A 318 1.67 9.34 1.78
C ASP A 318 2.19 9.06 0.38
N HIS A 319 1.46 8.27 -0.39
CA HIS A 319 1.86 7.92 -1.74
C HIS A 319 0.71 7.95 -2.72
N ASN A 320 0.60 9.06 -3.44
CA ASN A 320 -0.36 9.18 -4.55
C ASN A 320 -1.79 8.76 -4.14
N SER A 321 -2.62 8.46 -5.11
CA SER A 321 -4.01 8.04 -4.90
C SER A 321 -4.17 6.63 -4.34
N VAL A 322 -3.10 5.82 -4.30
CA VAL A 322 -3.17 4.51 -3.63
C VAL A 322 -3.31 4.66 -2.11
N GLY A 323 -2.92 5.82 -1.57
CA GLY A 323 -3.11 6.17 -0.17
C GLY A 323 -1.84 6.10 0.67
N ARG A 324 -2.00 5.81 1.96
CA ARG A 324 -0.92 5.81 2.94
C ARG A 324 -0.36 4.41 3.13
N LEU A 325 0.91 4.23 2.78
CA LEU A 325 1.58 2.93 2.71
C LEU A 325 2.42 2.68 3.96
N THR A 326 2.29 1.50 4.54
CA THR A 326 3.13 1.10 5.69
C THR A 326 4.54 0.74 5.23
N CYS A 327 5.54 1.31 5.92
CA CYS A 327 6.97 1.08 5.70
C CYS A 327 7.65 0.52 6.94
N LEU A 328 8.75 -0.18 6.74
CA LEU A 328 9.62 -0.73 7.78
C LEU A 328 11.01 -0.09 7.68
N SER A 329 11.58 0.32 8.80
CA SER A 329 12.88 0.99 8.87
C SER A 329 13.77 0.36 9.94
N PRO A 330 15.07 0.13 9.68
CA PRO A 330 16.01 -0.08 10.77
C PRO A 330 16.06 1.17 11.65
N VAL A 331 16.24 1.00 12.97
CA VAL A 331 16.35 2.08 13.93
C VAL A 331 17.75 2.09 14.52
N THR A 332 18.43 3.23 14.39
CA THR A 332 19.73 3.48 15.02
C THR A 332 19.55 4.35 16.25
N TRP A 333 20.04 3.87 17.40
CA TRP A 333 20.10 4.67 18.61
C TRP A 333 21.42 5.45 18.69
N GLN A 334 21.32 6.77 18.87
CA GLN A 334 22.47 7.64 19.09
C GLN A 334 22.14 8.69 20.16
N ASP A 335 23.00 8.83 21.17
CA ASP A 335 22.85 9.76 22.31
C ASP A 335 21.50 9.63 23.05
N GLY A 336 20.98 8.38 23.10
CA GLY A 336 19.70 8.07 23.73
C GLY A 336 18.47 8.51 22.92
N TRP A 337 18.63 8.77 21.63
CA TRP A 337 17.56 9.07 20.67
C TRP A 337 17.45 7.97 19.60
N PRO A 338 16.24 7.52 19.26
CA PRO A 338 16.02 6.64 18.13
C PRO A 338 15.94 7.45 16.84
N TYR A 339 16.59 6.96 15.79
CA TYR A 339 16.50 7.51 14.45
C TYR A 339 16.11 6.41 13.47
N PHE A 340 15.20 6.69 12.56
CA PHE A 340 15.03 5.82 11.40
C PHE A 340 16.28 5.89 10.53
N GLY A 341 16.70 4.74 9.98
CA GLY A 341 17.88 4.64 9.13
C GLY A 341 19.09 4.00 9.81
N LEU A 342 20.19 4.08 9.11
CA LEU A 342 21.46 3.40 9.40
C LEU A 342 22.51 4.38 9.95
N PRO A 343 23.50 3.92 10.72
CA PRO A 343 24.62 4.74 11.12
C PRO A 343 25.26 5.43 9.91
N GLY A 344 25.53 6.73 9.99
CA GLY A 344 26.06 7.53 8.88
C GLY A 344 24.97 8.06 7.92
N ASN A 345 23.73 7.57 8.00
CA ASN A 345 22.59 8.05 7.23
C ASN A 345 21.31 8.07 8.07
N LEU A 346 21.39 8.72 9.23
CA LEU A 346 20.27 8.89 10.15
C LEU A 346 19.14 9.69 9.52
N THR A 347 17.91 9.49 10.02
CA THR A 347 16.66 10.11 9.58
C THR A 347 16.18 9.65 8.18
N ARG A 348 16.84 8.66 7.55
CA ARG A 348 16.53 8.15 6.23
C ARG A 348 16.42 6.64 6.22
N SER A 349 15.26 6.13 5.86
CA SER A 349 15.00 4.70 5.71
C SER A 349 15.53 4.20 4.36
N PRO A 350 16.25 3.08 4.30
CA PRO A 350 16.63 2.50 3.03
C PRO A 350 15.40 1.95 2.29
N GLN A 351 15.34 2.14 0.97
CA GLN A 351 14.29 1.55 0.12
C GLN A 351 14.31 0.02 0.22
N THR A 352 15.49 -0.57 0.07
CA THR A 352 15.73 -2.01 0.19
C THR A 352 16.80 -2.25 1.24
N TRP A 353 16.55 -3.19 2.15
CA TRP A 353 17.51 -3.56 3.19
C TRP A 353 17.39 -5.04 3.55
N ILE A 354 18.34 -5.52 4.33
CA ILE A 354 18.32 -6.87 4.90
C ILE A 354 17.11 -6.99 5.84
N LYS A 355 16.43 -8.13 5.79
CA LYS A 355 15.30 -8.43 6.69
C LYS A 355 15.74 -8.41 8.16
N PRO A 356 14.83 -8.05 9.09
CA PRO A 356 15.09 -8.10 10.53
C PRO A 356 15.59 -9.48 10.98
N ASN A 357 16.59 -9.53 11.84
CA ASN A 357 17.10 -10.76 12.40
C ASN A 357 16.24 -11.24 13.58
N THR A 358 15.05 -11.71 13.29
CA THR A 358 14.10 -12.24 14.30
C THR A 358 14.34 -13.70 14.65
N GLY A 359 15.27 -14.38 13.96
CA GLY A 359 15.47 -15.83 14.08
C GLY A 359 14.46 -16.65 13.28
N PHE A 360 13.50 -16.02 12.62
CA PHE A 360 12.50 -16.68 11.78
C PHE A 360 12.63 -16.24 10.31
N SER A 361 12.26 -17.12 9.41
CA SER A 361 12.12 -16.82 7.99
C SER A 361 10.93 -17.56 7.42
N SER A 362 10.17 -16.92 6.58
CA SER A 362 9.09 -17.51 5.80
C SER A 362 9.33 -17.32 4.31
N ALA A 363 8.66 -18.10 3.48
CA ALA A 363 8.60 -17.81 2.06
C ALA A 363 7.84 -16.49 1.83
N PRO A 364 8.21 -15.71 0.80
CA PRO A 364 7.49 -14.49 0.46
C PRO A 364 5.99 -14.73 0.28
N HIS A 365 5.15 -13.99 1.00
CA HIS A 365 3.69 -14.03 0.87
C HIS A 365 3.05 -12.69 1.24
N ALA A 366 1.86 -12.47 0.71
CA ALA A 366 1.02 -11.33 1.04
C ALA A 366 -0.03 -11.71 2.10
N PRO A 367 -0.58 -10.73 2.84
CA PRO A 367 -1.53 -11.01 3.92
C PRO A 367 -2.86 -11.60 3.44
N TYR A 368 -3.26 -11.37 2.18
CA TYR A 368 -4.49 -11.91 1.60
C TYR A 368 -4.41 -11.95 0.06
N ARG A 369 -5.23 -12.84 -0.53
CA ARG A 369 -5.46 -12.85 -1.98
C ARG A 369 -6.40 -11.71 -2.35
N ARG A 370 -6.24 -11.15 -3.55
CA ARG A 370 -7.06 -10.04 -4.03
C ARG A 370 -8.14 -10.48 -5.01
N SER A 371 -7.87 -11.48 -5.82
CA SER A 371 -8.85 -12.05 -6.73
C SER A 371 -9.81 -12.97 -6.01
N ASP A 372 -11.09 -12.97 -6.43
CA ASP A 372 -12.17 -13.76 -5.82
C ASP A 372 -13.11 -14.29 -6.90
N ASP A 373 -13.47 -15.56 -6.80
CA ASP A 373 -14.47 -16.23 -7.64
C ASP A 373 -15.84 -16.37 -6.96
N PHE A 374 -15.98 -15.76 -5.77
CA PHE A 374 -17.18 -15.80 -4.94
C PHE A 374 -17.74 -17.20 -4.65
N SER A 375 -16.89 -18.24 -4.76
CA SER A 375 -17.29 -19.63 -4.50
C SER A 375 -17.31 -19.97 -3.00
N ALA A 376 -16.64 -19.16 -2.17
CA ALA A 376 -16.57 -19.37 -0.72
C ALA A 376 -17.90 -19.06 -0.02
N ALA A 377 -18.08 -19.62 1.17
CA ALA A 377 -19.29 -19.42 1.98
C ALA A 377 -19.37 -18.02 2.61
N ALA A 378 -18.24 -17.31 2.72
CA ALA A 378 -18.08 -15.97 3.24
C ALA A 378 -17.16 -15.14 2.33
N LEU A 379 -17.28 -13.83 2.40
CA LEU A 379 -16.36 -12.91 1.71
C LEU A 379 -14.92 -13.13 2.20
N GLN A 380 -13.96 -13.03 1.29
CA GLN A 380 -12.54 -13.06 1.65
C GLN A 380 -12.17 -11.83 2.51
N PRO A 381 -11.11 -11.93 3.35
CA PRO A 381 -10.71 -10.87 4.26
C PRO A 381 -10.36 -9.53 3.60
N VAL A 382 -10.02 -9.54 2.32
CA VAL A 382 -9.70 -8.32 1.55
C VAL A 382 -10.92 -7.42 1.35
N TRP A 383 -12.15 -7.97 1.44
CA TRP A 383 -13.38 -7.24 1.18
C TRP A 383 -13.86 -6.45 2.39
N GLN A 384 -14.27 -5.23 2.14
CA GLN A 384 -14.90 -4.35 3.12
C GLN A 384 -16.08 -3.62 2.49
N TRP A 385 -17.18 -3.51 3.21
CA TRP A 385 -18.30 -2.69 2.80
C TRP A 385 -17.98 -1.20 2.96
N ASN A 386 -18.41 -0.40 2.01
CA ASN A 386 -18.19 1.05 2.02
C ASN A 386 -18.85 1.74 3.24
N HIS A 387 -19.97 1.26 3.70
CA HIS A 387 -20.69 1.61 4.94
C HIS A 387 -21.34 0.34 5.48
N VAL A 388 -22.10 0.44 6.54
CA VAL A 388 -22.83 -0.72 7.11
C VAL A 388 -23.82 -1.26 6.08
N PRO A 389 -23.69 -2.52 5.64
CA PRO A 389 -24.53 -3.07 4.58
C PRO A 389 -25.94 -3.43 5.07
N VAL A 390 -26.87 -3.46 4.15
CA VAL A 390 -28.20 -4.02 4.31
C VAL A 390 -28.11 -5.53 4.01
N ASP A 391 -28.00 -6.37 5.05
CA ASP A 391 -27.67 -7.80 4.93
C ASP A 391 -28.61 -8.60 4.02
N LYS A 392 -29.91 -8.28 4.03
CA LYS A 392 -30.92 -8.98 3.20
C LYS A 392 -30.82 -8.62 1.71
N LYS A 393 -29.93 -7.70 1.34
CA LYS A 393 -29.81 -7.16 -0.02
C LYS A 393 -28.49 -7.52 -0.71
N TRP A 394 -27.78 -8.51 -0.18
CA TRP A 394 -26.65 -9.16 -0.84
C TRP A 394 -26.55 -10.64 -0.48
N SER A 395 -25.86 -11.45 -1.29
CA SER A 395 -25.74 -12.88 -1.02
C SER A 395 -24.64 -13.57 -1.83
N LEU A 396 -23.86 -14.44 -1.18
CA LEU A 396 -22.99 -15.45 -1.83
C LEU A 396 -23.70 -16.80 -2.04
N LYS A 397 -24.91 -16.98 -1.46
CA LYS A 397 -25.63 -18.25 -1.44
C LYS A 397 -26.77 -18.31 -2.44
N ALA A 398 -27.30 -17.17 -2.89
CA ALA A 398 -28.44 -17.10 -3.79
C ALA A 398 -28.12 -17.72 -5.19
N ARG A 399 -26.87 -17.63 -5.62
CA ARG A 399 -26.31 -18.30 -6.79
C ARG A 399 -24.86 -18.70 -6.46
N LYS A 400 -24.55 -19.98 -6.50
CA LYS A 400 -23.21 -20.46 -6.17
C LYS A 400 -22.16 -19.92 -7.15
N GLY A 401 -21.04 -19.41 -6.63
CA GLY A 401 -19.96 -18.81 -7.43
C GLY A 401 -20.27 -17.39 -7.88
N PHE A 402 -21.23 -16.72 -7.25
CA PHE A 402 -21.58 -15.33 -7.57
C PHE A 402 -21.82 -14.51 -6.31
N LEU A 403 -21.38 -13.26 -6.38
CA LEU A 403 -21.84 -12.23 -5.46
C LEU A 403 -23.11 -11.59 -6.04
N ARG A 404 -24.25 -11.75 -5.35
CA ARG A 404 -25.51 -11.05 -5.70
C ARG A 404 -25.61 -9.74 -4.94
N LEU A 405 -25.82 -8.63 -5.66
CA LEU A 405 -26.15 -7.33 -5.11
C LEU A 405 -27.53 -6.90 -5.60
N HIS A 406 -28.44 -6.56 -4.68
CA HIS A 406 -29.75 -6.01 -5.03
C HIS A 406 -29.64 -4.49 -5.22
N ALA A 407 -30.31 -3.97 -6.23
CA ALA A 407 -30.36 -2.54 -6.52
C ALA A 407 -31.22 -1.81 -5.48
N LEU A 408 -30.58 -1.09 -4.58
CA LEU A 408 -31.23 -0.20 -3.61
C LEU A 408 -31.32 1.22 -4.16
N PRO A 409 -32.28 2.03 -3.69
CA PRO A 409 -32.40 3.42 -4.13
C PRO A 409 -31.14 4.22 -3.75
N ALA A 410 -30.60 4.95 -4.72
CA ALA A 410 -29.56 5.95 -4.52
C ALA A 410 -29.60 7.01 -5.62
N ALA A 411 -29.21 8.24 -5.31
CA ALA A 411 -29.11 9.30 -6.30
C ALA A 411 -27.93 9.10 -7.23
N ASP A 412 -26.82 8.61 -6.70
CA ASP A 412 -25.59 8.35 -7.43
C ASP A 412 -24.76 7.22 -6.77
N PHE A 413 -23.58 6.98 -7.31
CA PHE A 413 -22.64 5.97 -6.82
C PHE A 413 -22.13 6.26 -5.39
N TRP A 414 -21.97 7.54 -5.02
CA TRP A 414 -21.51 7.95 -3.68
C TRP A 414 -22.47 7.53 -2.58
N GLU A 415 -23.78 7.59 -2.86
CA GLU A 415 -24.84 7.20 -1.95
C GLU A 415 -25.23 5.72 -2.06
N ALA A 416 -24.61 4.96 -2.97
CA ALA A 416 -25.01 3.58 -3.24
C ALA A 416 -24.71 2.67 -2.05
N LYS A 417 -25.76 2.14 -1.42
CA LYS A 417 -25.67 1.14 -0.34
C LYS A 417 -25.17 -0.20 -0.88
N ASN A 418 -24.59 -1.01 -0.01
CA ASN A 418 -24.03 -2.31 -0.35
C ASN A 418 -22.96 -2.25 -1.45
N THR A 419 -22.22 -1.15 -1.53
CA THR A 419 -21.02 -1.08 -2.34
C THR A 419 -19.91 -1.87 -1.63
N LEU A 420 -19.50 -2.99 -2.24
CA LEU A 420 -18.46 -3.87 -1.73
C LEU A 420 -17.11 -3.41 -2.28
N THR A 421 -16.13 -3.21 -1.41
CA THR A 421 -14.87 -2.61 -1.81
C THR A 421 -13.65 -3.40 -1.35
N GLN A 422 -12.54 -3.23 -2.05
CA GLN A 422 -11.20 -3.53 -1.53
C GLN A 422 -10.25 -2.38 -1.84
N ARG A 423 -9.19 -2.23 -1.04
CA ARG A 423 -8.16 -1.21 -1.26
C ARG A 423 -7.48 -1.46 -2.60
N ALA A 424 -7.30 -0.42 -3.40
CA ALA A 424 -6.53 -0.52 -4.62
C ALA A 424 -5.06 -0.85 -4.30
N VAL A 425 -4.38 -1.49 -5.24
CA VAL A 425 -3.00 -1.94 -5.06
C VAL A 425 -2.11 -1.35 -6.16
N GLY A 426 -0.99 -0.79 -5.75
CA GLY A 426 0.03 -0.25 -6.62
C GLY A 426 1.23 -1.19 -6.80
N PRO A 427 2.24 -0.72 -7.57
CA PRO A 427 2.29 0.54 -8.29
C PRO A 427 1.38 0.59 -9.52
N GLU A 428 1.01 -0.56 -10.07
CA GLU A 428 0.08 -0.73 -11.19
C GLU A 428 -0.81 -1.94 -10.94
N SER A 429 -2.06 -1.84 -11.33
CA SER A 429 -2.98 -2.98 -11.29
C SER A 429 -4.08 -2.85 -12.33
N LYS A 430 -4.53 -4.00 -12.80
CA LYS A 430 -5.65 -4.15 -13.71
C LYS A 430 -6.73 -4.94 -13.00
N VAL A 431 -7.88 -4.33 -12.81
CA VAL A 431 -9.00 -4.97 -12.16
C VAL A 431 -10.13 -5.22 -13.15
N SER A 432 -10.71 -6.41 -13.11
CA SER A 432 -11.85 -6.76 -13.96
C SER A 432 -12.87 -7.63 -13.22
N THR A 433 -14.12 -7.53 -13.65
CA THR A 433 -15.24 -8.33 -13.13
C THR A 433 -16.19 -8.70 -14.25
N VAL A 434 -16.92 -9.79 -14.06
CA VAL A 434 -18.01 -10.22 -14.95
C VAL A 434 -19.34 -9.94 -14.26
N VAL A 435 -20.26 -9.34 -14.97
CA VAL A 435 -21.59 -9.01 -14.44
C VAL A 435 -22.67 -9.69 -15.28
N ASP A 436 -23.55 -10.45 -14.62
CA ASP A 436 -24.78 -10.99 -15.17
C ASP A 436 -25.93 -10.02 -14.87
N LEU A 437 -26.62 -9.60 -15.92
CA LEU A 437 -27.56 -8.48 -15.95
C LEU A 437 -29.03 -8.92 -16.02
N ASP A 438 -29.30 -10.23 -16.22
CA ASP A 438 -30.64 -10.75 -16.58
C ASP A 438 -31.74 -10.30 -15.62
N ALA A 439 -31.44 -10.13 -14.35
CA ALA A 439 -32.41 -9.75 -13.32
C ALA A 439 -32.49 -8.24 -13.03
N MET A 440 -31.73 -7.42 -13.73
CA MET A 440 -31.78 -5.96 -13.60
C MET A 440 -33.11 -5.39 -14.12
N LYS A 441 -33.60 -4.37 -13.44
CA LYS A 441 -34.84 -3.65 -13.79
C LYS A 441 -34.55 -2.24 -14.30
N PRO A 442 -35.47 -1.63 -15.08
CA PRO A 442 -35.29 -0.27 -15.56
C PRO A 442 -34.97 0.74 -14.44
N GLY A 443 -33.83 1.39 -14.55
CA GLY A 443 -33.25 2.31 -13.58
C GLY A 443 -32.12 1.72 -12.75
N ASP A 444 -31.87 0.40 -12.82
CA ASP A 444 -30.71 -0.21 -12.17
C ASP A 444 -29.42 0.15 -12.92
N LEU A 445 -28.36 0.36 -12.14
CA LEU A 445 -27.00 0.59 -12.60
C LEU A 445 -26.07 -0.25 -11.74
N ALA A 446 -25.36 -1.19 -12.37
CA ALA A 446 -24.40 -2.10 -11.71
C ALA A 446 -23.03 -2.04 -12.39
N GLY A 447 -21.95 -2.16 -11.61
CA GLY A 447 -20.63 -2.08 -12.23
C GLY A 447 -19.44 -2.13 -11.28
N LEU A 448 -18.30 -1.68 -11.84
CA LEU A 448 -16.98 -1.57 -11.25
C LEU A 448 -16.62 -0.10 -11.08
N GLY A 449 -16.30 0.32 -9.86
CA GLY A 449 -15.94 1.69 -9.55
C GLY A 449 -14.53 1.83 -8.98
N LEU A 450 -13.96 3.02 -9.18
CA LEU A 450 -12.81 3.55 -8.45
C LEU A 450 -13.38 4.57 -7.45
N LEU A 451 -13.57 4.12 -6.22
CA LEU A 451 -14.20 4.92 -5.18
C LEU A 451 -13.17 5.77 -4.46
N ASN A 452 -13.33 7.04 -4.59
CA ASN A 452 -12.72 8.13 -3.83
C ASN A 452 -13.55 9.39 -4.09
N LEU A 453 -12.99 10.59 -4.01
CA LEU A 453 -13.65 11.83 -4.39
C LEU A 453 -12.63 12.73 -5.11
N PRO A 454 -12.77 13.01 -6.42
CA PRO A 454 -13.83 12.50 -7.30
C PRO A 454 -13.75 10.99 -7.48
N TYR A 455 -14.83 10.38 -7.92
CA TYR A 455 -14.90 8.97 -8.30
C TYR A 455 -15.07 8.80 -9.80
N ALA A 456 -14.75 7.61 -10.28
CA ALA A 456 -15.12 7.19 -11.62
C ALA A 456 -15.59 5.73 -11.59
N TRP A 457 -16.43 5.36 -12.55
CA TRP A 457 -16.89 3.98 -12.66
C TRP A 457 -17.18 3.61 -14.12
N ILE A 458 -17.16 2.31 -14.40
CA ILE A 458 -17.74 1.69 -15.57
C ILE A 458 -18.84 0.72 -15.13
N GLY A 459 -20.00 0.78 -15.73
CA GLY A 459 -21.14 -0.05 -15.34
C GLY A 459 -22.14 -0.22 -16.44
N VAL A 460 -23.21 -0.94 -16.16
CA VAL A 460 -24.32 -1.15 -17.10
C VAL A 460 -25.61 -0.58 -16.51
N ALA A 461 -26.22 0.32 -17.26
CA ALA A 461 -27.56 0.84 -16.98
C ALA A 461 -28.61 -0.01 -17.67
N ARG A 462 -29.66 -0.41 -16.93
CA ARG A 462 -30.87 -1.05 -17.50
C ARG A 462 -31.89 0.02 -17.86
N ASN A 463 -32.03 0.26 -19.13
CA ASN A 463 -33.03 1.18 -19.72
C ASN A 463 -34.33 0.45 -20.07
N ALA A 464 -35.36 1.18 -20.50
CA ALA A 464 -36.61 0.56 -21.02
C ALA A 464 -36.36 -0.29 -22.28
N ASN A 465 -35.36 0.07 -23.06
CA ASN A 465 -35.07 -0.51 -24.38
C ASN A 465 -33.89 -1.51 -24.39
N GLY A 466 -33.26 -1.81 -23.24
CA GLY A 466 -32.11 -2.72 -23.19
C GLY A 466 -31.07 -2.32 -22.20
N TYR A 467 -29.83 -2.72 -22.45
CA TYR A 467 -28.65 -2.47 -21.64
C TYR A 467 -27.72 -1.48 -22.35
N GLU A 468 -27.14 -0.59 -21.58
CA GLU A 468 -26.18 0.38 -22.05
C GLU A 468 -24.96 0.36 -21.12
N VAL A 469 -23.75 0.10 -21.65
CA VAL A 469 -22.51 0.28 -20.90
C VAL A 469 -22.25 1.77 -20.77
N GLN A 470 -21.96 2.21 -19.57
CA GLN A 470 -21.70 3.60 -19.23
C GLN A 470 -20.37 3.72 -18.49
N GLN A 471 -19.60 4.75 -18.80
CA GLN A 471 -18.46 5.19 -18.02
C GLN A 471 -18.70 6.62 -17.58
N PHE A 472 -18.60 6.84 -16.27
CA PHE A 472 -18.80 8.16 -15.66
C PHE A 472 -17.52 8.62 -14.97
N ASP A 473 -17.17 9.87 -15.19
CA ASP A 473 -16.09 10.58 -14.56
C ASP A 473 -16.67 11.76 -13.77
N GLN A 474 -16.69 11.67 -12.45
CA GLN A 474 -17.22 12.71 -11.57
C GLN A 474 -16.38 13.99 -11.64
N GLN A 475 -15.06 13.89 -11.87
CA GLN A 475 -14.19 15.05 -11.99
C GLN A 475 -14.66 16.02 -13.05
N THR A 476 -15.03 15.49 -14.21
CA THR A 476 -15.46 16.26 -15.37
C THR A 476 -16.98 16.32 -15.54
N GLY A 477 -17.72 15.48 -14.82
CA GLY A 477 -19.15 15.28 -15.00
C GLY A 477 -19.54 14.60 -16.32
N LYS A 478 -18.56 13.99 -17.03
CA LYS A 478 -18.79 13.37 -18.34
C LYS A 478 -19.30 11.94 -18.19
N LEU A 479 -20.25 11.59 -19.04
CA LEU A 479 -20.79 10.25 -19.23
C LEU A 479 -20.54 9.80 -20.66
N ALA A 480 -19.77 8.72 -20.82
CA ALA A 480 -19.62 8.03 -22.10
C ALA A 480 -20.51 6.78 -22.13
N THR A 481 -21.11 6.46 -23.27
CA THR A 481 -22.06 5.36 -23.39
C THR A 481 -21.80 4.49 -24.62
N ALA A 482 -22.17 3.20 -24.51
CA ALA A 482 -22.15 2.25 -25.62
C ALA A 482 -23.30 1.26 -25.48
N GLN A 483 -23.97 0.94 -26.58
CA GLN A 483 -25.05 -0.05 -26.59
C GLN A 483 -24.51 -1.45 -26.29
N LEU A 484 -25.19 -2.20 -25.43
CA LEU A 484 -24.83 -3.57 -25.07
C LEU A 484 -25.94 -4.53 -25.51
N ASN A 485 -25.60 -5.48 -26.39
CA ASN A 485 -26.51 -6.52 -26.89
C ASN A 485 -26.27 -7.89 -26.20
N SER A 486 -25.79 -7.88 -24.99
CA SER A 486 -25.51 -9.06 -24.16
C SER A 486 -26.09 -8.88 -22.79
N THR A 487 -26.44 -9.97 -22.12
CA THR A 487 -26.83 -10.00 -20.71
C THR A 487 -25.65 -10.30 -19.79
N HIS A 488 -24.45 -10.45 -20.35
CA HIS A 488 -23.18 -10.63 -19.64
C HIS A 488 -22.18 -9.63 -20.18
N VAL A 489 -21.38 -9.07 -19.29
CA VAL A 489 -20.33 -8.13 -19.66
C VAL A 489 -19.14 -8.21 -18.73
N TRP A 490 -17.96 -8.14 -19.31
CA TRP A 490 -16.72 -7.90 -18.61
C TRP A 490 -16.48 -6.40 -18.49
N LEU A 491 -16.22 -5.92 -17.28
CA LEU A 491 -15.85 -4.54 -16.98
C LEU A 491 -14.43 -4.52 -16.47
N ARG A 492 -13.64 -3.53 -16.88
CA ARG A 492 -12.23 -3.43 -16.53
C ARG A 492 -11.82 -1.99 -16.24
N ALA A 493 -10.93 -1.82 -15.25
CA ALA A 493 -10.17 -0.60 -14.99
C ALA A 493 -8.68 -0.94 -14.95
N ASP A 494 -7.88 -0.25 -15.75
CA ASP A 494 -6.43 -0.31 -15.76
C ASP A 494 -5.90 0.92 -15.00
N CYS A 495 -5.22 0.72 -13.86
CA CYS A 495 -4.80 1.76 -12.95
C CYS A 495 -3.27 1.83 -12.85
N ASN A 496 -2.72 3.03 -12.96
CA ASN A 496 -1.31 3.31 -12.72
C ASN A 496 -1.17 4.40 -11.66
N PHE A 497 -0.73 4.01 -10.47
CA PHE A 497 -0.62 4.89 -9.30
C PHE A 497 0.67 5.73 -9.28
N GLU A 498 1.59 5.50 -10.21
CA GLU A 498 2.76 6.38 -10.41
C GLU A 498 2.42 7.58 -11.29
N THR A 499 1.58 7.37 -12.30
CA THR A 499 1.10 8.44 -13.20
C THR A 499 -0.26 9.00 -12.79
N GLU A 500 -0.92 8.39 -11.81
CA GLU A 500 -2.26 8.72 -11.31
C GLU A 500 -3.36 8.62 -12.37
N LYS A 501 -3.19 7.69 -13.32
CA LYS A 501 -4.10 7.53 -14.44
C LYS A 501 -4.81 6.20 -14.42
N ALA A 502 -6.10 6.24 -14.77
CA ALA A 502 -6.92 5.05 -15.00
C ALA A 502 -7.64 5.11 -16.32
N LEU A 503 -7.80 3.93 -16.95
CA LEU A 503 -8.57 3.74 -18.20
C LEU A 503 -9.61 2.66 -17.98
N PHE A 504 -10.81 2.89 -18.52
CA PHE A 504 -11.90 1.94 -18.45
C PHE A 504 -12.17 1.27 -19.79
N SER A 505 -12.54 0.00 -19.74
CA SER A 505 -12.90 -0.77 -20.91
C SER A 505 -13.92 -1.86 -20.57
N TYR A 506 -14.63 -2.34 -21.58
CA TYR A 506 -15.60 -3.42 -21.46
C TYR A 506 -15.44 -4.45 -22.58
N SER A 507 -15.94 -5.65 -22.34
CA SER A 507 -16.00 -6.72 -23.35
C SER A 507 -17.26 -7.56 -23.18
N PRO A 508 -17.97 -7.91 -24.26
CA PRO A 508 -19.10 -8.83 -24.19
C PRO A 508 -18.67 -10.31 -24.08
N ASP A 509 -17.40 -10.63 -24.37
CA ASP A 509 -16.88 -12.01 -24.46
C ASP A 509 -15.63 -12.28 -23.61
N GLY A 510 -15.11 -11.26 -22.92
CA GLY A 510 -13.92 -11.35 -22.07
C GLY A 510 -12.58 -11.42 -22.83
N THR A 511 -12.61 -11.42 -24.16
CA THR A 511 -11.40 -11.56 -24.98
C THR A 511 -10.94 -10.25 -25.58
N LYS A 512 -11.84 -9.49 -26.19
CA LYS A 512 -11.54 -8.20 -26.80
C LYS A 512 -12.19 -7.06 -26.03
N PHE A 513 -11.37 -6.25 -25.36
CA PHE A 513 -11.82 -5.10 -24.61
C PHE A 513 -11.86 -3.85 -25.46
N SER A 514 -12.96 -3.14 -25.40
CA SER A 514 -13.17 -1.84 -26.05
C SER A 514 -13.06 -0.74 -24.99
N PRO A 515 -12.19 0.27 -25.18
CA PRO A 515 -12.12 1.39 -24.24
C PRO A 515 -13.44 2.18 -24.28
N LEU A 516 -13.82 2.74 -23.14
CA LEU A 516 -14.99 3.62 -23.02
C LEU A 516 -14.64 4.80 -22.11
N GLY A 517 -14.96 6.00 -22.57
CA GLY A 517 -14.59 7.24 -21.91
C GLY A 517 -13.16 7.65 -22.16
N GLY A 518 -12.71 8.66 -21.43
CA GLY A 518 -11.36 9.20 -21.48
C GLY A 518 -10.48 8.68 -20.32
N GLU A 519 -9.26 9.18 -20.29
CA GLU A 519 -8.35 8.97 -19.17
C GLU A 519 -8.89 9.69 -17.92
N TYR A 520 -8.96 8.97 -16.80
CA TYR A 520 -9.36 9.48 -15.51
C TYR A 520 -8.13 9.73 -14.63
N THR A 521 -8.09 10.88 -13.96
CA THR A 521 -7.02 11.19 -13.00
C THR A 521 -7.46 10.79 -11.58
N MET A 522 -6.76 9.83 -11.01
CA MET A 522 -6.96 9.41 -9.63
C MET A 522 -6.27 10.41 -8.68
N VAL A 523 -6.86 10.63 -7.50
CA VAL A 523 -6.29 11.53 -6.49
C VAL A 523 -6.52 10.98 -5.08
N PHE A 524 -5.64 11.30 -4.15
CA PHE A 524 -5.89 11.15 -2.73
C PHE A 524 -6.76 12.30 -2.24
N GLN A 525 -7.71 12.00 -1.35
CA GLN A 525 -8.68 12.99 -0.89
C GLN A 525 -8.90 12.94 0.61
N LEU A 526 -8.69 14.09 1.28
CA LEU A 526 -8.92 14.22 2.73
C LEU A 526 -10.39 14.00 3.14
N ARG A 527 -11.35 14.16 2.21
CA ARG A 527 -12.77 13.90 2.50
C ARG A 527 -13.04 12.43 2.84
N THR A 528 -12.28 11.52 2.24
CA THR A 528 -12.34 10.07 2.52
C THR A 528 -11.29 9.62 3.51
N PHE A 529 -10.17 10.34 3.63
CA PHE A 529 -8.96 9.93 4.34
C PHE A 529 -8.49 8.52 3.97
N GLN A 530 -8.79 8.11 2.74
CA GLN A 530 -8.41 6.81 2.20
C GLN A 530 -7.90 6.97 0.76
N GLY A 531 -7.08 6.01 0.34
CA GLY A 531 -6.74 5.82 -1.06
C GLY A 531 -7.94 5.35 -1.88
N VAL A 532 -7.76 5.26 -3.17
CA VAL A 532 -8.74 4.71 -4.11
C VAL A 532 -9.10 3.28 -3.70
N ARG A 533 -10.39 2.94 -3.81
CA ARG A 533 -10.89 1.59 -3.56
C ARG A 533 -11.58 1.04 -4.80
N TYR A 534 -11.23 -0.18 -5.19
CA TYR A 534 -12.02 -0.92 -6.17
C TYR A 534 -13.36 -1.26 -5.56
N SER A 535 -14.44 -1.15 -6.35
CA SER A 535 -15.80 -1.26 -5.84
C SER A 535 -16.68 -2.03 -6.78
N LEU A 536 -17.48 -2.96 -6.23
CA LEU A 536 -18.62 -3.56 -6.91
C LEU A 536 -19.90 -2.93 -6.35
N PHE A 537 -20.77 -2.46 -7.25
CA PHE A 537 -21.96 -1.73 -6.84
C PHE A 537 -23.19 -2.09 -7.67
N ASN A 538 -24.37 -1.93 -7.09
CA ASN A 538 -25.66 -1.99 -7.80
C ASN A 538 -26.67 -1.10 -7.10
N TYR A 539 -27.20 -0.10 -7.79
CA TYR A 539 -28.24 0.79 -7.25
C TYR A 539 -29.30 1.13 -8.29
N ASN A 540 -30.46 1.64 -7.83
CA ASN A 540 -31.51 2.12 -8.72
C ASN A 540 -31.62 3.64 -8.66
N ALA A 541 -31.27 4.30 -9.77
CA ALA A 541 -31.25 5.76 -9.90
C ALA A 541 -32.65 6.40 -9.98
N LYS A 542 -33.75 5.60 -10.00
CA LYS A 542 -35.13 6.08 -9.97
C LYS A 542 -35.73 6.18 -8.56
N GLY A 543 -34.90 6.08 -7.52
CA GLY A 543 -35.31 6.23 -6.12
C GLY A 543 -36.20 5.12 -5.58
N LYS A 544 -36.18 3.90 -6.15
CA LYS A 544 -36.94 2.72 -5.73
C LYS A 544 -36.08 1.47 -5.70
N GLU A 545 -36.55 0.42 -5.04
CA GLU A 545 -35.90 -0.88 -5.14
C GLU A 545 -36.00 -1.45 -6.58
N GLY A 546 -34.87 -1.92 -7.10
CA GLY A 546 -34.74 -2.48 -8.44
C GLY A 546 -34.77 -4.01 -8.46
N GLY A 547 -33.96 -4.57 -9.37
CA GLY A 547 -33.65 -5.99 -9.45
C GLY A 547 -32.36 -6.35 -8.70
N TYR A 548 -31.56 -7.21 -9.30
CA TYR A 548 -30.23 -7.53 -8.80
C TYR A 548 -29.27 -7.77 -9.96
N ALA A 549 -27.99 -7.65 -9.71
CA ALA A 549 -26.90 -8.07 -10.59
C ALA A 549 -26.07 -9.15 -9.86
N ASP A 550 -25.60 -10.14 -10.61
CA ASP A 550 -24.74 -11.20 -10.13
C ASP A 550 -23.32 -10.97 -10.67
N PHE A 551 -22.33 -10.87 -9.80
CA PHE A 551 -20.92 -10.75 -10.14
C PHE A 551 -20.26 -12.13 -10.02
N ASP A 552 -19.73 -12.64 -11.14
CA ASP A 552 -19.14 -13.98 -11.23
C ASP A 552 -17.74 -14.03 -10.60
N SER A 553 -16.90 -13.06 -10.97
CA SER A 553 -15.51 -13.03 -10.54
C SER A 553 -15.03 -11.59 -10.37
N PHE A 554 -13.99 -11.45 -9.57
CA PHE A 554 -13.24 -10.23 -9.43
C PHE A 554 -11.76 -10.58 -9.56
N ILE A 555 -11.11 -10.05 -10.60
CA ILE A 555 -9.75 -10.41 -10.96
C ILE A 555 -8.88 -9.17 -10.79
N VAL A 556 -7.81 -9.30 -10.02
CA VAL A 556 -6.76 -8.29 -9.87
C VAL A 556 -5.48 -8.87 -10.45
N ASP A 557 -4.97 -8.22 -11.49
CA ASP A 557 -3.71 -8.53 -12.14
C ASP A 557 -2.71 -7.41 -11.84
N GLU A 558 -1.58 -7.76 -11.25
CA GLU A 558 -0.54 -6.83 -10.85
C GLU A 558 0.73 -7.08 -11.69
N PRO A 559 1.02 -6.21 -12.67
CA PRO A 559 2.20 -6.38 -13.53
C PRO A 559 3.53 -6.34 -12.77
N ARG A 560 3.57 -5.66 -11.62
CA ARG A 560 4.75 -5.49 -10.77
C ARG A 560 4.45 -5.85 -9.31
N PRO A 561 4.24 -7.14 -8.99
CA PRO A 561 3.79 -7.55 -7.66
C PRO A 561 4.95 -7.76 -6.66
N ARG A 562 6.14 -7.22 -6.94
CA ARG A 562 7.32 -7.41 -6.11
C ARG A 562 8.13 -6.13 -5.95
N GLY A 563 8.75 -6.00 -4.78
CA GLY A 563 9.62 -4.88 -4.45
C GLY A 563 10.89 -4.82 -5.31
N LEU A 564 11.37 -5.95 -5.81
CA LEU A 564 12.48 -6.00 -6.76
C LEU A 564 11.89 -6.20 -8.17
N THR A 565 11.84 -5.12 -8.96
CA THR A 565 11.17 -5.12 -10.28
C THR A 565 11.92 -5.93 -11.34
N LYS A 566 13.25 -6.03 -11.21
CA LYS A 566 14.11 -6.83 -12.07
C LYS A 566 15.08 -7.65 -11.22
N PRO A 567 15.37 -8.91 -11.59
CA PRO A 567 16.42 -9.68 -10.92
C PRO A 567 17.77 -8.96 -10.99
N ILE A 568 18.51 -9.00 -9.88
CA ILE A 568 19.88 -8.46 -9.86
C ILE A 568 20.73 -9.28 -10.86
N PRO A 569 21.46 -8.63 -11.77
CA PRO A 569 22.16 -9.31 -12.86
C PRO A 569 23.49 -9.92 -12.40
N TYR A 570 23.46 -10.83 -11.41
CA TYR A 570 24.65 -11.50 -10.88
C TYR A 570 25.45 -12.20 -11.96
N GLY A 571 26.77 -12.03 -11.94
CA GLY A 571 27.71 -12.60 -12.90
C GLY A 571 27.73 -11.93 -14.28
N LYS A 572 26.75 -11.07 -14.56
CA LYS A 572 26.67 -10.33 -15.82
C LYS A 572 27.54 -9.08 -15.78
N VAL A 573 27.82 -8.57 -16.96
CA VAL A 573 28.51 -7.29 -17.16
C VAL A 573 27.49 -6.23 -17.47
N ILE A 574 27.55 -5.12 -16.74
CA ILE A 574 26.61 -3.99 -16.90
C ILE A 574 27.33 -2.69 -17.22
N ALA A 575 26.60 -1.76 -17.81
CA ALA A 575 26.96 -0.35 -17.89
C ALA A 575 25.97 0.48 -17.06
N LEU A 576 26.43 1.59 -16.48
CA LEU A 576 25.66 2.49 -15.63
C LEU A 576 25.59 3.87 -16.27
N THR A 577 24.39 4.43 -16.36
CA THR A 577 24.13 5.77 -16.90
C THR A 577 23.39 6.60 -15.84
N SER A 578 23.92 7.77 -15.49
CA SER A 578 23.26 8.71 -14.59
C SER A 578 21.95 9.22 -15.20
N LEU A 579 20.87 9.21 -14.43
CA LEU A 579 19.58 9.75 -14.87
C LEU A 579 19.51 11.28 -14.77
N ALA A 580 20.44 11.91 -14.06
CA ALA A 580 20.48 13.36 -13.92
C ALA A 580 20.86 14.08 -15.23
N ASP A 581 21.86 13.54 -15.95
CA ASP A 581 22.47 14.20 -17.10
C ASP A 581 22.83 13.26 -18.25
N SER A 582 22.41 11.99 -18.17
CA SER A 582 22.72 10.94 -19.17
C SER A 582 24.23 10.65 -19.34
N THR A 583 25.07 10.97 -18.36
CA THR A 583 26.48 10.60 -18.37
C THR A 583 26.67 9.12 -18.06
N VAL A 584 27.69 8.52 -18.69
CA VAL A 584 28.04 7.10 -18.50
C VAL A 584 29.19 7.00 -17.49
N LEU A 585 29.06 6.07 -16.53
CA LEU A 585 30.14 5.83 -15.56
C LEU A 585 31.25 5.00 -16.18
N VAL A 586 32.48 5.44 -16.02
CA VAL A 586 33.69 4.77 -16.59
C VAL A 586 34.81 4.66 -15.57
N ASN A 587 35.64 3.62 -15.71
CA ASN A 587 36.92 3.55 -15.04
C ASN A 587 37.91 4.50 -15.73
N TRP A 588 38.32 5.56 -15.02
CA TRP A 588 39.29 6.51 -15.52
C TRP A 588 40.44 6.70 -14.53
N LYS A 589 41.60 6.13 -14.85
CA LYS A 589 42.83 6.24 -14.04
C LYS A 589 42.60 5.89 -12.54
N GLY A 590 41.85 4.83 -12.25
CA GLY A 590 41.56 4.36 -10.90
C GLY A 590 40.45 5.13 -10.19
N PHE A 591 39.62 5.89 -10.92
CA PHE A 591 38.42 6.56 -10.40
C PHE A 591 37.18 6.10 -11.17
N LEU A 592 36.06 6.03 -10.49
CA LEU A 592 34.77 5.97 -11.15
C LEU A 592 34.35 7.41 -11.53
N ARG A 593 34.19 7.65 -12.84
CA ARG A 593 33.95 8.99 -13.39
C ARG A 593 32.78 9.02 -14.35
N PRO A 594 31.85 10.02 -14.24
CA PRO A 594 30.87 10.27 -15.29
C PRO A 594 31.51 10.95 -16.51
N VAL A 595 31.14 10.48 -17.69
CA VAL A 595 31.57 11.08 -18.99
C VAL A 595 30.38 11.16 -19.93
N ALA A 596 30.40 12.10 -20.86
CA ALA A 596 29.35 12.22 -21.87
C ALA A 596 29.20 10.92 -22.68
N ALA A 597 28.02 10.54 -23.08
CA ALA A 597 27.76 9.29 -23.81
C ALA A 597 28.49 9.19 -25.14
N ASN A 598 28.85 10.33 -25.76
CA ASN A 598 29.61 10.41 -26.99
C ASN A 598 31.14 10.49 -26.75
N ASP A 599 31.60 10.48 -25.49
CA ASP A 599 33.07 10.43 -25.20
C ASP A 599 33.62 9.08 -25.60
N LYS A 600 34.88 9.08 -26.09
CA LYS A 600 35.58 7.84 -26.43
C LYS A 600 35.76 6.88 -25.25
N LEU A 601 35.81 7.41 -24.03
CA LEU A 601 35.86 6.61 -22.80
C LEU A 601 34.54 5.90 -22.50
N ALA A 602 33.42 6.40 -22.98
CA ALA A 602 32.11 5.77 -22.87
C ALA A 602 31.96 4.58 -23.83
N GLN A 603 32.96 4.33 -24.67
CA GLN A 603 33.01 3.20 -25.57
C GLN A 603 34.02 2.14 -25.06
N GLY A 604 33.76 0.86 -25.36
CA GLY A 604 34.65 -0.24 -24.98
C GLY A 604 34.52 -0.64 -23.48
N ASP A 605 35.61 -1.25 -22.97
CA ASP A 605 35.57 -1.96 -21.67
C ASP A 605 35.63 -1.04 -20.45
N LYS A 606 35.96 0.23 -20.59
CA LYS A 606 36.04 1.16 -19.46
C LYS A 606 34.70 1.45 -18.82
N ARG A 607 33.57 1.31 -19.53
CA ARG A 607 32.20 1.48 -19.02
C ARG A 607 31.61 0.19 -18.48
N LYS A 608 32.32 -0.91 -18.55
CA LYS A 608 31.83 -2.26 -18.26
C LYS A 608 32.21 -2.69 -16.84
N PHE A 609 31.25 -3.11 -16.08
CA PHE A 609 31.44 -3.60 -14.71
C PHE A 609 30.73 -4.95 -14.53
N ARG A 610 31.47 -5.95 -14.05
CA ARG A 610 30.89 -7.24 -13.67
C ARG A 610 30.22 -7.14 -12.31
N VAL A 611 28.99 -7.60 -12.22
CA VAL A 611 28.22 -7.68 -10.96
C VAL A 611 28.59 -8.97 -10.24
N VAL A 612 29.24 -8.86 -9.11
CA VAL A 612 29.65 -10.00 -8.28
C VAL A 612 28.72 -10.10 -7.10
N ASP A 613 28.10 -11.28 -6.91
CA ASP A 613 27.20 -11.58 -5.80
C ASP A 613 27.94 -11.60 -4.45
N LYS A 614 27.39 -10.88 -3.46
CA LYS A 614 27.89 -10.85 -2.08
C LYS A 614 26.83 -11.32 -1.06
N GLY A 615 25.74 -11.90 -1.57
CA GLY A 615 24.62 -12.36 -0.75
C GLY A 615 23.70 -11.23 -0.25
N ASN A 616 22.48 -11.57 0.09
CA ASN A 616 21.48 -10.63 0.66
C ASN A 616 21.29 -9.37 -0.19
N GLY A 617 21.20 -9.51 -1.53
CA GLY A 617 21.04 -8.36 -2.44
C GLY A 617 22.24 -7.42 -2.50
N ARG A 618 23.37 -7.79 -1.93
CA ARG A 618 24.61 -7.04 -1.97
C ARG A 618 25.44 -7.43 -3.17
N ILE A 619 26.17 -6.47 -3.70
CA ILE A 619 27.04 -6.66 -4.86
C ILE A 619 28.42 -6.03 -4.62
N ALA A 620 29.41 -6.54 -5.36
CA ALA A 620 30.61 -5.77 -5.70
C ALA A 620 30.65 -5.56 -7.22
N LEU A 621 31.23 -4.45 -7.66
CA LEU A 621 31.40 -4.14 -9.08
C LEU A 621 32.89 -4.26 -9.45
N GLN A 622 33.19 -5.15 -10.40
CA GLN A 622 34.56 -5.33 -10.92
C GLN A 622 34.66 -4.73 -12.32
N SER A 623 35.57 -3.79 -12.50
CA SER A 623 35.88 -3.18 -13.80
C SER A 623 36.43 -4.22 -14.78
N VAL A 624 35.87 -4.30 -15.98
CA VAL A 624 36.32 -5.24 -17.01
C VAL A 624 37.67 -4.79 -17.60
N SER A 625 37.95 -3.49 -17.64
CA SER A 625 39.14 -2.95 -18.32
C SER A 625 40.47 -3.28 -17.62
N ASP A 626 40.47 -3.49 -16.28
CA ASP A 626 41.69 -3.71 -15.50
C ASP A 626 41.50 -4.66 -14.31
N SER A 627 40.30 -5.29 -14.20
CA SER A 627 39.90 -6.18 -13.12
C SER A 627 39.90 -5.53 -11.73
N GLY A 628 39.96 -4.21 -11.63
CA GLY A 628 39.88 -3.47 -10.39
C GLY A 628 38.45 -3.42 -9.81
N TRP A 629 38.31 -3.14 -8.52
CA TRP A 629 37.06 -3.14 -7.78
C TRP A 629 36.60 -1.71 -7.47
N VAL A 630 35.36 -1.42 -7.74
CA VAL A 630 34.73 -0.17 -7.30
C VAL A 630 34.74 -0.14 -5.78
N THR A 631 35.36 0.87 -5.20
CA THR A 631 35.66 0.93 -3.78
C THR A 631 35.48 2.35 -3.24
N ILE A 632 34.89 2.49 -2.06
CA ILE A 632 34.75 3.77 -1.37
C ILE A 632 36.03 4.08 -0.60
N LYS A 633 36.54 5.29 -0.77
CA LYS A 633 37.71 5.80 -0.05
C LYS A 633 37.38 7.09 0.66
N GLY A 634 37.60 7.13 1.97
CA GLY A 634 37.21 8.26 2.81
C GLY A 634 35.89 8.05 3.53
N ALA A 635 35.39 9.09 4.18
CA ALA A 635 34.17 9.08 4.96
C ALA A 635 33.43 10.42 4.85
N GLY A 636 32.12 10.40 5.08
CA GLY A 636 31.26 11.59 5.02
C GLY A 636 31.36 12.33 3.69
N GLY A 637 31.39 13.63 3.72
CA GLY A 637 31.51 14.49 2.52
C GLY A 637 32.81 14.37 1.72
N MET A 638 33.79 13.63 2.29
CA MET A 638 35.08 13.38 1.62
C MET A 638 35.18 11.99 0.97
N ALA A 639 34.11 11.20 1.01
CA ALA A 639 34.10 9.86 0.41
C ALA A 639 34.15 9.94 -1.11
N GLU A 640 35.14 9.26 -1.72
CA GLU A 640 35.32 9.16 -3.16
C GLU A 640 35.10 7.72 -3.63
N VAL A 641 34.68 7.54 -4.87
CA VAL A 641 34.58 6.21 -5.50
C VAL A 641 35.79 5.97 -6.36
N ARG A 642 36.62 5.00 -5.95
CA ARG A 642 37.85 4.59 -6.57
C ARG A 642 37.72 3.22 -7.22
N ILE A 643 38.70 2.91 -8.12
CA ILE A 643 38.90 1.56 -8.63
C ILE A 643 40.21 1.03 -8.03
N GLU A 644 40.10 0.07 -7.11
CA GLU A 644 41.25 -0.52 -6.41
C GLU A 644 41.56 -1.92 -6.96
N GLN A 645 42.84 -2.32 -7.02
CA GLN A 645 43.24 -3.62 -7.58
C GLN A 645 42.80 -4.81 -6.70
N THR A 646 42.49 -4.57 -5.43
CA THR A 646 42.02 -5.59 -4.50
C THR A 646 40.70 -5.15 -3.86
N GLU A 647 39.81 -6.09 -3.65
CA GLU A 647 38.56 -5.87 -2.91
C GLU A 647 38.89 -5.47 -1.46
N LYS A 648 38.19 -4.49 -0.92
CA LYS A 648 38.43 -3.89 0.41
C LYS A 648 37.31 -4.17 1.41
N GLY A 649 36.71 -5.35 1.39
CA GLY A 649 35.61 -5.70 2.28
C GLY A 649 34.41 -4.76 2.08
N GLU A 650 33.80 -4.26 3.15
CA GLU A 650 32.61 -3.40 3.08
C GLU A 650 32.79 -2.15 2.19
N ALA A 651 34.01 -1.63 2.09
CA ALA A 651 34.28 -0.49 1.23
C ALA A 651 34.08 -0.79 -0.27
N SER A 652 34.11 -2.07 -0.69
CA SER A 652 33.86 -2.51 -2.06
C SER A 652 32.48 -3.15 -2.24
N ILE A 653 31.62 -3.14 -1.22
CA ILE A 653 30.31 -3.79 -1.24
C ILE A 653 29.20 -2.74 -1.20
N PHE A 654 28.21 -2.94 -2.04
CA PHE A 654 27.06 -2.07 -2.17
C PHE A 654 25.77 -2.87 -2.01
N GLN A 655 24.77 -2.32 -1.31
CA GLN A 655 23.40 -2.81 -1.35
C GLN A 655 22.75 -2.33 -2.65
N TRP A 656 22.27 -3.28 -3.44
CA TRP A 656 21.46 -2.98 -4.62
C TRP A 656 20.09 -2.49 -4.20
N GLN A 657 19.66 -1.32 -4.68
CA GLN A 657 18.35 -0.77 -4.41
C GLN A 657 17.61 -0.47 -5.71
N ASP A 658 16.56 -1.24 -5.95
CA ASP A 658 15.62 -0.99 -7.03
C ASP A 658 14.60 0.05 -6.55
N MET A 659 14.49 1.15 -7.27
CA MET A 659 13.64 2.27 -6.89
C MET A 659 12.20 2.12 -7.41
N LEU A 660 11.67 0.90 -7.50
CA LEU A 660 10.32 0.54 -7.95
C LEU A 660 9.94 0.98 -9.38
N ARG A 661 10.69 1.89 -9.97
CA ARG A 661 10.56 2.35 -11.37
C ARG A 661 11.61 1.73 -12.28
N GLY A 662 12.44 0.84 -11.71
CA GLY A 662 13.54 0.18 -12.41
C GLY A 662 14.85 0.97 -12.42
N ASP A 663 14.92 2.11 -11.73
CA ASP A 663 16.17 2.82 -11.49
C ASP A 663 16.99 2.09 -10.42
N LEU A 664 18.30 2.24 -10.49
CA LEU A 664 19.22 1.68 -9.51
C LEU A 664 19.82 2.77 -8.64
N MET A 665 19.82 2.54 -7.33
CA MET A 665 20.71 3.22 -6.39
C MET A 665 21.67 2.21 -5.78
N LEU A 666 22.90 2.64 -5.52
CA LEU A 666 23.94 1.85 -4.88
C LEU A 666 24.29 2.43 -3.51
N MET A 667 23.81 1.77 -2.43
CA MET A 667 24.19 2.16 -1.07
C MET A 667 25.50 1.49 -0.67
N SER A 668 26.51 2.29 -0.34
CA SER A 668 27.77 1.79 0.20
C SER A 668 27.58 1.20 1.59
N LEU A 669 28.10 0.01 1.85
CA LEU A 669 28.10 -0.56 3.19
C LEU A 669 29.11 0.15 4.14
N ALA A 670 30.16 0.79 3.60
CA ALA A 670 31.12 1.51 4.42
C ALA A 670 30.59 2.83 4.98
N THR A 671 29.68 3.51 4.26
CA THR A 671 29.16 4.83 4.65
C THR A 671 27.67 4.85 4.93
N HIS A 672 26.93 3.81 4.52
CA HIS A 672 25.47 3.75 4.46
C HIS A 672 24.84 4.91 3.68
N ARG A 673 25.61 5.52 2.78
CA ARG A 673 25.17 6.58 1.88
C ARG A 673 25.29 6.11 0.42
N TYR A 674 24.70 6.86 -0.48
CA TYR A 674 24.56 6.44 -1.88
C TYR A 674 25.66 6.98 -2.75
N VAL A 675 26.11 6.15 -3.70
CA VAL A 675 26.96 6.58 -4.80
C VAL A 675 26.19 7.58 -5.66
N PHE A 676 26.81 8.69 -6.00
CA PHE A 676 26.23 9.64 -6.95
C PHE A 676 27.29 10.21 -7.90
N ALA A 677 26.84 10.56 -9.10
CA ALA A 677 27.59 11.31 -10.09
C ALA A 677 27.12 12.76 -10.01
N ASP A 678 27.97 13.66 -9.49
CA ASP A 678 27.61 15.07 -9.34
C ASP A 678 27.44 15.72 -10.72
N PRO A 679 26.22 16.14 -11.11
CA PRO A 679 25.99 16.73 -12.42
C PRO A 679 26.64 18.11 -12.59
N ASP A 680 26.88 18.84 -11.51
CA ASP A 680 27.50 20.18 -11.55
C ASP A 680 29.02 20.08 -11.56
N ALA A 681 29.59 19.22 -10.75
CA ALA A 681 31.05 19.05 -10.66
C ALA A 681 31.66 18.31 -11.85
N LYS A 682 30.89 17.48 -12.56
CA LYS A 682 31.29 16.68 -13.76
C LYS A 682 32.62 15.92 -13.61
N SER A 683 32.96 15.58 -12.38
CA SER A 683 34.31 15.10 -12.07
C SER A 683 34.32 13.61 -11.69
N LEU A 684 34.22 13.31 -10.44
CA LEU A 684 34.32 11.98 -9.87
C LEU A 684 33.05 11.61 -9.13
N CYS A 685 32.73 10.31 -9.10
CA CYS A 685 31.64 9.85 -8.24
C CYS A 685 32.06 9.91 -6.77
N ALA A 686 31.09 10.19 -5.92
CA ALA A 686 31.21 10.15 -4.47
C ALA A 686 30.15 9.24 -3.87
N ALA A 687 30.34 8.77 -2.64
CA ALA A 687 29.38 7.95 -1.91
C ALA A 687 28.92 8.69 -0.65
N ASN A 688 28.36 9.86 -0.81
CA ASN A 688 27.91 10.71 0.27
C ASN A 688 26.51 11.35 0.04
N ALA A 689 25.82 10.97 -1.03
CA ALA A 689 24.44 11.35 -1.23
C ALA A 689 23.54 10.64 -0.18
N PRO A 690 22.71 11.40 0.55
CA PRO A 690 21.85 10.79 1.59
C PRO A 690 20.65 10.03 1.02
N GLY A 691 20.32 10.18 -0.24
CA GLY A 691 19.20 9.61 -0.96
C GLY A 691 19.03 10.27 -2.30
N THR A 692 17.94 9.99 -3.02
CA THR A 692 17.62 10.69 -4.26
C THR A 692 16.42 11.63 -4.11
N ARG A 693 16.26 12.54 -5.07
CA ARG A 693 15.09 13.41 -5.21
C ARG A 693 14.04 12.76 -6.12
N PRO A 694 12.77 13.11 -6.03
CA PRO A 694 11.74 12.59 -6.95
C PRO A 694 12.03 12.87 -8.42
N ASP A 695 12.66 14.01 -8.74
CA ASP A 695 13.04 14.38 -10.10
C ASP A 695 14.30 13.68 -10.61
N ARG A 696 15.02 12.92 -9.75
CA ARG A 696 16.23 12.14 -10.04
C ARG A 696 17.39 12.93 -10.62
N LYS A 697 17.40 14.24 -10.44
CA LYS A 697 18.43 15.14 -10.99
C LYS A 697 19.62 15.36 -10.05
N ASP A 698 19.69 14.63 -8.94
CA ASP A 698 20.77 14.73 -7.96
C ASP A 698 21.94 13.80 -8.24
N GLY A 699 21.87 12.98 -9.31
CA GLY A 699 22.93 12.07 -9.72
C GLY A 699 23.03 10.76 -8.93
N ALA A 700 22.12 10.48 -7.99
CA ALA A 700 22.14 9.25 -7.18
C ALA A 700 21.39 8.07 -7.83
N CYS A 701 20.61 8.33 -8.88
CA CYS A 701 19.88 7.30 -9.64
C CYS A 701 20.54 6.98 -10.97
N PHE A 702 20.61 5.69 -11.29
CA PHE A 702 21.22 5.18 -12.50
C PHE A 702 20.26 4.30 -13.29
N ALA A 703 20.27 4.44 -14.61
CA ALA A 703 19.84 3.38 -15.51
C ALA A 703 20.97 2.36 -15.64
N TRP A 704 20.62 1.08 -15.82
CA TRP A 704 21.59 0.03 -16.07
C TRP A 704 21.14 -0.87 -17.21
N GLU A 705 22.11 -1.37 -17.95
CA GLU A 705 21.91 -2.32 -19.04
C GLU A 705 22.95 -3.43 -18.99
N VAL A 706 22.57 -4.65 -19.37
CA VAL A 706 23.52 -5.74 -19.56
C VAL A 706 24.25 -5.49 -20.89
N VAL A 707 25.58 -5.48 -20.84
CA VAL A 707 26.46 -5.29 -22.00
C VAL A 707 27.43 -6.48 -22.11
N GLU A 708 27.56 -7.01 -23.28
CA GLU A 708 28.47 -8.13 -23.53
C GLU A 708 29.93 -7.67 -23.80
#